data_43f3fb806291a40924385d7fed486ceb
#
_entry.id   43f3fb806291a40924385d7fed486ceb
#
_cell.length_a   1.000
_cell.length_b   1.000
_cell.length_c   1.000
_cell.angle_alpha   90.00
_cell.angle_beta   90.00
_cell.angle_gamma   90.00
#
_symmetry.space_group_name_H-M   'P 1'
#
loop_
_entity.id
_entity.type
_entity.pdbx_description
1 polymer ?
#
loop_
_entity_poly.entity_id
_entity_poly.type
_entity_poly.pdbx_seq_one_letter_code
_entity_poly.pdbx_strand_id
1 'polypeptide(L)'
;MSLQDIKLSIFKDLQSYESKAVGLDTVLWWIKSDLSVQQKTELYRNLAKTITREEANKKVKNSIMPAFSVAVVFNGMGKQTTHATRVTGLSICDIDHAVSEELRVKSEEFATAMDTMFQKIVADPHTVLAYRTVSGEGFRVIFCYVDEQGSPPANGILYRAAYKKGNQYYADLCDVAYDGQCSNITRLSGIAHDAEAVLNLQAEPFLITDDEAAAANTAADTEPGKRRKEDPVGTHHAEAEAAWAVIEQMLSKRNIAYGQGTHHHYVMHAVHLFNHFGVPKEDVLEWASQNWCDYEQKQRESIIHWVYQNRQHEYGCWRLNKAGRPKEVAMITLPGIVEWLSENKVEVIYNQITDQTYYRCEMLNLRGQTSELSPPTTEWQQMEDSVICTLRKLMATDTAKRVLKPDVRDMIMSDFARRIHPVRDYVRQLPAWDKVDRVALLAAHVHVDPVQDNQSPEDAQELFLWALHKWLVATMADWLSDDICNETILTLIGPQGVYKTTFFRYLLPPSLRPYYLENSSNSFSQKDDQIALVENCLVEIEEIDMFKDRDNAELKSLSTKVTLKIRRPYDKFVMAKHRLASLCATGNQERFLTDDTGNRRWLCFRVANIDNPRAWDFDYEQLYAQLRDEYYDGFAYWFSKPEEERMKQQNEYFRIVSDEEQLIRCRFRKPKAGEPFKRLNSATIAQMISYGSRQITSRRVSLVMKAIGFHSERNSKGCYYKLFEMDNNESQRVISDMLAEPEIEEKKPEPTQPDLFARYNDDDDGNNDLPF
;
A
#
# COMPACT_ATOMS: atom_id res chain seq x y z
N MET A 1 26.24 8.36 -38.00
CA MET A 1 25.17 7.35 -37.82
C MET A 1 24.00 7.75 -38.72
N SER A 2 23.51 6.87 -39.62
CA SER A 2 22.30 7.20 -40.41
C SER A 2 21.04 6.85 -39.59
N LEU A 3 20.28 7.85 -39.22
CA LEU A 3 19.04 7.69 -38.44
C LEU A 3 17.91 7.06 -39.30
N GLN A 4 18.02 7.12 -40.66
CA GLN A 4 17.03 6.56 -41.57
C GLN A 4 16.98 5.02 -41.55
N ASP A 5 18.12 4.38 -41.22
CA ASP A 5 18.24 2.91 -41.23
C ASP A 5 17.96 2.28 -39.86
N ILE A 6 17.67 3.10 -38.86
CA ILE A 6 17.39 2.62 -37.49
C ILE A 6 16.01 1.99 -37.45
N LYS A 7 15.97 0.78 -36.88
CA LYS A 7 14.71 0.09 -36.54
C LYS A 7 14.51 0.03 -35.07
N LEU A 8 13.26 0.14 -34.62
CA LEU A 8 12.80 0.01 -33.27
C LEU A 8 11.84 -1.17 -33.17
N SER A 9 11.81 -1.84 -32.01
CA SER A 9 10.82 -2.89 -31.75
C SER A 9 9.55 -2.30 -31.17
N ILE A 10 8.41 -2.49 -31.85
CA ILE A 10 7.09 -2.07 -31.36
C ILE A 10 6.30 -3.27 -30.85
N PHE A 11 5.48 -3.01 -29.84
CA PHE A 11 4.63 -3.97 -29.13
C PHE A 11 3.19 -3.47 -29.16
N LYS A 12 2.23 -4.40 -29.22
CA LYS A 12 0.80 -4.09 -29.20
C LYS A 12 0.39 -3.35 -27.93
N ASP A 13 1.00 -3.71 -26.81
CA ASP A 13 0.85 -3.10 -25.49
C ASP A 13 2.05 -3.44 -24.60
N LEU A 14 2.09 -2.88 -23.38
CA LEU A 14 3.17 -3.13 -22.43
C LEU A 14 3.20 -4.58 -21.90
N GLN A 15 2.16 -5.38 -22.09
CA GLN A 15 2.10 -6.78 -21.66
C GLN A 15 2.47 -7.76 -22.77
N SER A 16 2.39 -7.35 -24.04
CA SER A 16 2.72 -8.18 -25.20
C SER A 16 4.19 -8.60 -25.21
N TYR A 17 4.46 -9.84 -25.56
CA TYR A 17 5.81 -10.39 -25.74
C TYR A 17 6.25 -10.36 -27.21
N GLU A 18 5.32 -10.28 -28.13
CA GLU A 18 5.59 -10.21 -29.57
C GLU A 18 5.94 -8.78 -29.97
N SER A 19 6.98 -8.63 -30.78
CA SER A 19 7.43 -7.35 -31.31
C SER A 19 7.67 -7.39 -32.82
N LYS A 20 7.54 -6.22 -33.45
CA LYS A 20 7.90 -6.01 -34.87
C LYS A 20 8.93 -4.90 -34.98
N ALA A 21 9.94 -5.10 -35.80
CA ALA A 21 10.94 -4.08 -36.09
C ALA A 21 10.43 -3.12 -37.18
N VAL A 22 10.35 -1.82 -36.84
CA VAL A 22 9.87 -0.75 -37.73
C VAL A 22 10.81 0.44 -37.74
N GLY A 23 10.77 1.27 -38.78
CA GLY A 23 11.54 2.52 -38.85
C GLY A 23 10.96 3.63 -37.99
N LEU A 24 11.76 4.69 -37.76
CA LEU A 24 11.34 5.88 -37.03
C LEU A 24 10.13 6.58 -37.67
N ASP A 25 10.04 6.59 -39.01
CA ASP A 25 8.89 7.16 -39.72
C ASP A 25 7.57 6.45 -39.39
N THR A 26 7.61 5.14 -39.21
CA THR A 26 6.45 4.36 -38.84
C THR A 26 6.01 4.69 -37.40
N VAL A 27 6.97 4.88 -36.50
CA VAL A 27 6.69 5.28 -35.11
C VAL A 27 6.08 6.68 -35.08
N LEU A 28 6.64 7.62 -35.87
CA LEU A 28 6.07 8.96 -36.00
C LEU A 28 4.63 8.91 -36.53
N TRP A 29 4.36 8.10 -37.55
CA TRP A 29 3.02 7.93 -38.12
C TRP A 29 2.03 7.41 -37.07
N TRP A 30 2.43 6.47 -36.22
CA TRP A 30 1.59 6.01 -35.09
C TRP A 30 1.29 7.11 -34.09
N ILE A 31 2.27 7.94 -33.80
CA ILE A 31 2.10 9.06 -32.86
C ILE A 31 1.16 10.13 -33.44
N LYS A 32 1.34 10.47 -34.72
CA LYS A 32 0.61 11.61 -35.35
C LYS A 32 -0.74 11.23 -35.93
N SER A 33 -0.91 10.03 -36.48
CA SER A 33 -1.96 9.74 -37.46
C SER A 33 -2.75 8.45 -37.19
N ASP A 34 -2.31 7.59 -36.28
CA ASP A 34 -3.04 6.36 -35.98
C ASP A 34 -4.28 6.63 -35.12
N LEU A 35 -5.45 6.35 -35.70
CA LEU A 35 -6.75 6.58 -35.05
C LEU A 35 -6.93 5.75 -33.77
N SER A 36 -6.36 4.55 -33.69
CA SER A 36 -6.45 3.70 -32.51
C SER A 36 -5.61 4.29 -31.35
N VAL A 37 -4.43 4.82 -31.65
CA VAL A 37 -3.58 5.50 -30.66
C VAL A 37 -4.26 6.80 -30.20
N GLN A 38 -4.87 7.55 -31.12
CA GLN A 38 -5.64 8.75 -30.78
C GLN A 38 -6.77 8.42 -29.81
N GLN A 39 -7.64 7.48 -30.16
CA GLN A 39 -8.77 7.09 -29.32
C GLN A 39 -8.35 6.62 -27.92
N LYS A 40 -7.28 5.84 -27.82
CA LYS A 40 -6.74 5.37 -26.55
C LYS A 40 -6.15 6.52 -25.70
N THR A 41 -5.49 7.49 -26.35
CA THR A 41 -4.94 8.66 -25.69
C THR A 41 -6.07 9.55 -25.14
N GLU A 42 -7.11 9.78 -25.91
CA GLU A 42 -8.30 10.54 -25.49
C GLU A 42 -9.05 9.80 -24.36
N LEU A 43 -9.20 8.48 -24.47
CA LEU A 43 -9.77 7.65 -23.40
C LEU A 43 -8.99 7.81 -22.09
N TYR A 44 -7.66 7.76 -22.13
CA TYR A 44 -6.84 7.99 -20.95
C TYR A 44 -7.08 9.37 -20.34
N ARG A 45 -7.02 10.43 -21.17
CA ARG A 45 -7.19 11.82 -20.72
C ARG A 45 -8.58 12.08 -20.14
N ASN A 46 -9.62 11.45 -20.68
CA ASN A 46 -10.98 11.53 -20.16
C ASN A 46 -11.15 10.77 -18.84
N LEU A 47 -10.58 9.58 -18.73
CA LEU A 47 -10.61 8.81 -17.49
C LEU A 47 -9.83 9.51 -16.36
N ALA A 48 -8.67 10.09 -16.66
CA ALA A 48 -7.86 10.80 -15.68
C ALA A 48 -8.55 12.03 -15.05
N LYS A 49 -9.65 12.52 -15.65
CA LYS A 49 -10.51 13.58 -15.08
C LYS A 49 -11.55 13.04 -14.10
N THR A 50 -11.83 11.73 -14.11
CA THR A 50 -12.95 11.10 -13.38
C THR A 50 -12.52 10.07 -12.35
N ILE A 51 -11.32 9.52 -12.51
CA ILE A 51 -10.73 8.51 -11.61
C ILE A 51 -9.28 8.90 -11.27
N THR A 52 -8.66 8.20 -10.32
CA THR A 52 -7.27 8.45 -9.97
C THR A 52 -6.31 8.17 -11.14
N ARG A 53 -5.18 8.89 -11.19
CA ARG A 53 -4.14 8.69 -12.20
C ARG A 53 -3.62 7.25 -12.23
N GLU A 54 -3.53 6.62 -11.06
CA GLU A 54 -3.09 5.24 -10.93
C GLU A 54 -4.07 4.26 -11.59
N GLU A 55 -5.37 4.44 -11.39
CA GLU A 55 -6.40 3.64 -12.04
C GLU A 55 -6.46 3.86 -13.54
N ALA A 56 -6.30 5.10 -14.02
CA ALA A 56 -6.21 5.40 -15.45
C ALA A 56 -4.97 4.73 -16.07
N ASN A 57 -3.82 4.75 -15.38
CA ASN A 57 -2.63 4.03 -15.80
C ASN A 57 -2.88 2.51 -15.91
N LYS A 58 -3.51 1.89 -14.92
CA LYS A 58 -3.83 0.45 -14.93
C LYS A 58 -4.79 0.08 -16.08
N LYS A 59 -5.82 0.91 -16.32
CA LYS A 59 -6.89 0.62 -17.31
C LYS A 59 -6.47 0.87 -18.77
N VAL A 60 -5.61 1.85 -18.99
CA VAL A 60 -5.26 2.28 -20.38
C VAL A 60 -3.76 2.21 -20.62
N LYS A 61 -2.94 2.99 -19.91
CA LYS A 61 -1.50 3.12 -20.17
C LYS A 61 -0.78 1.76 -20.12
N ASN A 62 -1.05 0.92 -19.12
CA ASN A 62 -0.35 -0.33 -18.89
C ASN A 62 -1.02 -1.55 -19.55
N SER A 63 -2.24 -1.42 -20.08
CA SER A 63 -3.01 -2.56 -20.59
C SER A 63 -3.29 -2.54 -22.08
N ILE A 64 -3.53 -1.37 -22.69
CA ILE A 64 -3.96 -1.29 -24.09
C ILE A 64 -3.15 -0.33 -24.96
N MET A 65 -2.31 0.56 -24.34
CA MET A 65 -1.47 1.48 -25.12
C MET A 65 -0.33 0.72 -25.79
N PRO A 66 -0.07 0.98 -27.09
CA PRO A 66 1.10 0.40 -27.74
C PRO A 66 2.38 0.99 -27.16
N ALA A 67 3.46 0.21 -27.28
CA ALA A 67 4.75 0.57 -26.74
C ALA A 67 5.88 0.22 -27.72
N PHE A 68 7.03 0.82 -27.53
CA PHE A 68 8.22 0.53 -28.31
C PHE A 68 9.49 0.54 -27.45
N SER A 69 10.51 -0.18 -27.91
CA SER A 69 11.85 -0.15 -27.33
C SER A 69 12.70 0.85 -28.10
N VAL A 70 13.30 1.80 -27.38
CA VAL A 70 14.14 2.85 -27.99
C VAL A 70 15.57 2.35 -28.20
N ALA A 71 16.16 1.74 -27.18
CA ALA A 71 17.61 1.48 -27.15
C ALA A 71 18.02 0.13 -27.74
N VAL A 72 17.10 -0.84 -27.87
CA VAL A 72 17.40 -2.16 -28.42
C VAL A 72 16.33 -2.65 -29.40
N VAL A 73 16.74 -3.47 -30.35
CA VAL A 73 15.85 -4.23 -31.24
C VAL A 73 15.78 -5.67 -30.73
N PHE A 74 14.57 -6.19 -30.55
CA PHE A 74 14.33 -7.57 -30.11
C PHE A 74 14.16 -8.53 -31.30
N ASN A 75 14.33 -9.83 -31.02
CA ASN A 75 14.24 -10.90 -32.02
C ASN A 75 12.80 -11.29 -32.45
N GLY A 76 11.81 -10.48 -32.10
CA GLY A 76 10.40 -10.73 -32.36
C GLY A 76 9.63 -11.31 -31.17
N MET A 77 10.32 -11.91 -30.20
CA MET A 77 9.72 -12.49 -28.98
C MET A 77 10.50 -12.09 -27.74
N GLY A 78 9.78 -11.70 -26.67
CA GLY A 78 10.37 -11.35 -25.37
C GLY A 78 10.87 -9.91 -25.26
N LYS A 79 11.27 -9.52 -24.04
CA LYS A 79 11.66 -8.15 -23.65
C LYS A 79 12.91 -8.10 -22.78
N GLN A 80 13.58 -9.22 -22.58
CA GLN A 80 14.80 -9.30 -21.78
C GLN A 80 16.03 -9.02 -22.65
N THR A 81 17.16 -8.70 -22.01
CA THR A 81 18.44 -8.49 -22.68
C THR A 81 18.87 -9.67 -23.55
N THR A 82 18.51 -10.88 -23.16
CA THR A 82 18.75 -12.11 -23.94
C THR A 82 18.00 -12.19 -25.26
N HIS A 83 16.93 -11.40 -25.42
CA HIS A 83 16.13 -11.30 -26.66
C HIS A 83 16.55 -10.12 -27.54
N ALA A 84 17.45 -9.25 -27.06
CA ALA A 84 17.97 -8.12 -27.80
C ALA A 84 18.97 -8.61 -28.88
N THR A 85 18.76 -8.19 -30.11
CA THR A 85 19.62 -8.56 -31.26
C THR A 85 20.57 -7.44 -31.64
N ARG A 86 20.21 -6.19 -31.36
CA ARG A 86 20.99 -5.01 -31.74
C ARG A 86 20.70 -3.84 -30.83
N VAL A 87 21.72 -3.05 -30.50
CA VAL A 87 21.61 -1.72 -29.89
C VAL A 87 21.35 -0.69 -30.96
N THR A 88 20.43 0.23 -30.72
CA THR A 88 19.99 1.23 -31.71
C THR A 88 20.91 2.46 -31.80
N GLY A 89 21.61 2.78 -30.71
CA GLY A 89 22.30 4.05 -30.54
C GLY A 89 21.36 5.21 -30.21
N LEU A 90 20.13 4.89 -29.81
CA LEU A 90 19.15 5.86 -29.32
C LEU A 90 18.93 5.72 -27.81
N SER A 91 18.63 6.83 -27.19
CA SER A 91 18.21 6.88 -25.81
C SER A 91 16.99 7.78 -25.66
N ILE A 92 16.40 7.82 -24.47
CA ILE A 92 15.15 8.51 -24.20
C ILE A 92 15.24 9.36 -22.94
N CYS A 93 14.66 10.55 -23.00
CA CYS A 93 14.39 11.41 -21.86
C CYS A 93 12.88 11.49 -21.62
N ASP A 94 12.46 11.29 -20.40
CA ASP A 94 11.07 11.39 -19.95
C ASP A 94 10.94 12.61 -19.04
N ILE A 95 10.36 13.69 -19.55
CA ILE A 95 10.13 14.93 -18.83
C ILE A 95 8.70 14.88 -18.28
N ASP A 96 8.58 14.35 -17.07
CA ASP A 96 7.31 14.33 -16.33
C ASP A 96 7.16 15.64 -15.52
N HIS A 97 5.92 16.11 -15.35
CA HIS A 97 5.63 17.33 -14.60
C HIS A 97 6.39 18.58 -15.11
N ALA A 98 6.37 18.77 -16.42
CA ALA A 98 7.07 19.85 -17.13
C ALA A 98 6.73 21.26 -16.64
N VAL A 99 5.62 21.45 -15.93
CA VAL A 99 5.15 22.74 -15.41
C VAL A 99 4.70 22.57 -13.95
N SER A 100 4.92 23.59 -13.10
CA SER A 100 4.59 23.57 -11.67
C SER A 100 3.09 23.36 -11.40
N GLU A 101 2.74 22.77 -10.24
CA GLU A 101 1.35 22.52 -9.85
C GLU A 101 0.52 23.80 -9.75
N GLU A 102 1.13 24.93 -9.40
CA GLU A 102 0.47 26.23 -9.30
C GLU A 102 -0.05 26.74 -10.65
N LEU A 103 0.66 26.46 -11.74
CA LEU A 103 0.26 26.84 -13.10
C LEU A 103 -0.79 25.90 -13.69
N ARG A 104 -0.92 24.67 -13.19
CA ARG A 104 -1.94 23.70 -13.66
C ARG A 104 -3.37 24.15 -13.43
N VAL A 105 -3.61 25.01 -12.43
CA VAL A 105 -4.94 25.56 -12.12
C VAL A 105 -5.39 26.61 -13.15
N LYS A 106 -4.43 27.19 -13.89
CA LYS A 106 -4.69 28.23 -14.91
C LYS A 106 -4.49 27.63 -16.31
N SER A 107 -5.55 27.15 -16.93
CA SER A 107 -5.50 26.34 -18.14
C SER A 107 -4.81 26.99 -19.34
N GLU A 108 -4.91 28.30 -19.53
CA GLU A 108 -4.28 29.01 -20.66
C GLU A 108 -2.78 29.26 -20.44
N GLU A 109 -2.37 29.62 -19.22
CA GLU A 109 -0.96 29.82 -18.86
C GLU A 109 -0.21 28.48 -18.91
N PHE A 110 -0.86 27.38 -18.48
CA PHE A 110 -0.31 26.04 -18.56
C PHE A 110 -0.07 25.60 -20.01
N ALA A 111 -1.04 25.77 -20.90
CA ALA A 111 -0.92 25.43 -22.31
C ALA A 111 0.22 26.22 -22.98
N THR A 112 0.31 27.53 -22.72
CA THR A 112 1.37 28.39 -23.26
C THR A 112 2.77 27.98 -22.77
N ALA A 113 2.89 27.62 -21.48
CA ALA A 113 4.17 27.15 -20.92
C ALA A 113 4.59 25.81 -21.53
N MET A 114 3.66 24.87 -21.69
CA MET A 114 3.89 23.56 -22.34
C MET A 114 4.30 23.75 -23.79
N ASP A 115 3.64 24.62 -24.55
CA ASP A 115 3.98 24.89 -25.96
C ASP A 115 5.36 25.55 -26.06
N THR A 116 5.68 26.53 -25.20
CA THR A 116 7.00 27.18 -25.17
C THR A 116 8.10 26.17 -24.90
N MET A 117 7.91 25.26 -23.95
CA MET A 117 8.87 24.22 -23.62
C MET A 117 9.02 23.21 -24.78
N PHE A 118 7.92 22.81 -25.41
CA PHE A 118 7.94 21.91 -26.56
C PHE A 118 8.73 22.51 -27.72
N GLN A 119 8.56 23.80 -28.01
CA GLN A 119 9.31 24.50 -29.06
C GLN A 119 10.83 24.53 -28.76
N LYS A 120 11.25 24.69 -27.50
CA LYS A 120 12.66 24.58 -27.10
C LYS A 120 13.22 23.19 -27.38
N ILE A 121 12.47 22.13 -27.02
CA ILE A 121 12.87 20.74 -27.25
C ILE A 121 12.99 20.42 -28.73
N VAL A 122 12.01 20.86 -29.55
CA VAL A 122 11.99 20.61 -30.99
C VAL A 122 13.08 21.39 -31.75
N ALA A 123 13.42 22.58 -31.29
CA ALA A 123 14.48 23.40 -31.88
C ALA A 123 15.90 22.91 -31.52
N ASP A 124 16.03 22.02 -30.55
CA ASP A 124 17.31 21.52 -30.10
C ASP A 124 17.95 20.58 -31.12
N PRO A 125 19.24 20.76 -31.47
CA PRO A 125 19.91 19.98 -32.51
C PRO A 125 20.05 18.48 -32.19
N HIS A 126 20.01 18.09 -30.90
CA HIS A 126 20.15 16.68 -30.49
C HIS A 126 18.82 15.92 -30.50
N THR A 127 17.69 16.60 -30.65
CA THR A 127 16.37 15.98 -30.62
C THR A 127 16.10 15.19 -31.90
N VAL A 128 15.98 13.86 -31.78
CA VAL A 128 15.58 12.96 -32.87
C VAL A 128 14.07 12.90 -33.02
N LEU A 129 13.35 12.64 -31.93
CA LEU A 129 11.88 12.55 -31.91
C LEU A 129 11.37 13.15 -30.62
N ALA A 130 10.40 14.05 -30.70
CA ALA A 130 9.75 14.63 -29.54
C ALA A 130 8.23 14.57 -29.68
N TYR A 131 7.54 14.25 -28.58
CA TYR A 131 6.08 14.25 -28.49
C TYR A 131 5.59 14.37 -27.06
N ARG A 132 4.33 14.84 -26.88
CA ARG A 132 3.68 14.92 -25.56
C ARG A 132 3.27 13.54 -25.05
N THR A 133 3.44 13.28 -23.75
CA THR A 133 3.06 12.03 -23.12
C THR A 133 1.54 11.81 -23.10
N VAL A 134 1.09 10.61 -22.76
CA VAL A 134 -0.33 10.24 -22.75
C VAL A 134 -1.17 11.13 -21.85
N SER A 135 -0.61 11.63 -20.74
CA SER A 135 -1.29 12.59 -19.85
C SER A 135 -1.42 13.99 -20.46
N GLY A 136 -0.57 14.34 -21.39
CA GLY A 136 -0.46 15.70 -21.93
C GLY A 136 0.31 16.66 -21.01
N GLU A 137 0.87 16.19 -19.91
CA GLU A 137 1.53 17.02 -18.87
C GLU A 137 3.06 16.89 -18.88
N GLY A 138 3.60 16.21 -19.87
CA GLY A 138 5.04 15.98 -20.01
C GLY A 138 5.43 15.68 -21.44
N PHE A 139 6.73 15.55 -21.65
CA PHE A 139 7.31 15.29 -22.96
C PHE A 139 8.15 14.03 -22.96
N ARG A 140 8.21 13.41 -24.13
CA ARG A 140 9.09 12.32 -24.40
C ARG A 140 10.04 12.70 -25.53
N VAL A 141 11.33 12.68 -25.23
CA VAL A 141 12.38 13.09 -26.15
C VAL A 141 13.29 11.91 -26.42
N ILE A 142 13.48 11.59 -27.70
CA ILE A 142 14.44 10.58 -28.15
C ILE A 142 15.63 11.32 -28.75
N PHE A 143 16.82 10.93 -28.38
CA PHE A 143 18.07 11.45 -28.88
C PHE A 143 19.03 10.33 -29.25
N CYS A 144 20.05 10.62 -30.08
CA CYS A 144 21.04 9.64 -30.48
C CYS A 144 22.39 9.87 -29.80
N TYR A 145 23.19 8.81 -29.71
CA TYR A 145 24.53 8.88 -29.13
C TYR A 145 25.51 7.97 -29.89
N VAL A 146 26.77 8.33 -29.82
CA VAL A 146 27.90 7.63 -30.46
C VAL A 146 29.06 7.49 -29.46
N ASP A 147 30.01 6.61 -29.77
CA ASP A 147 31.26 6.50 -29.03
C ASP A 147 32.22 7.68 -29.29
N GLU A 148 33.40 7.69 -28.66
CA GLU A 148 34.42 8.73 -28.83
C GLU A 148 34.92 8.88 -30.26
N GLN A 149 34.81 7.83 -31.07
CA GLN A 149 35.23 7.81 -32.47
C GLN A 149 34.09 8.23 -33.43
N GLY A 150 32.93 8.61 -32.90
CA GLY A 150 31.75 8.97 -33.66
C GLY A 150 31.02 7.77 -34.29
N SER A 151 31.31 6.54 -33.85
CA SER A 151 30.69 5.32 -34.33
C SER A 151 29.47 4.93 -33.51
N PRO A 152 28.45 4.28 -34.15
CA PRO A 152 27.30 3.74 -33.37
C PRO A 152 27.75 2.70 -32.34
N PRO A 153 27.12 2.66 -31.16
CA PRO A 153 27.52 1.74 -30.12
C PRO A 153 27.33 0.28 -30.55
N ALA A 154 28.37 -0.52 -30.39
CA ALA A 154 28.36 -1.94 -30.72
C ALA A 154 27.58 -2.77 -29.67
N ASN A 155 27.49 -2.28 -28.44
CA ASN A 155 26.84 -2.96 -27.32
C ASN A 155 26.19 -1.94 -26.36
N GLY A 156 25.60 -2.42 -25.25
CA GLY A 156 24.88 -1.59 -24.30
C GLY A 156 25.73 -0.86 -23.24
N ILE A 157 27.06 -0.92 -23.30
CA ILE A 157 27.95 -0.38 -22.26
C ILE A 157 27.84 1.14 -22.16
N LEU A 158 27.74 1.84 -23.28
CA LEU A 158 27.63 3.30 -23.36
C LEU A 158 26.25 3.82 -22.97
N TYR A 159 25.21 2.97 -22.95
CA TYR A 159 23.82 3.38 -22.84
C TYR A 159 23.53 4.16 -21.53
N ARG A 160 24.08 3.73 -20.40
CA ARG A 160 23.82 4.40 -19.11
C ARG A 160 24.42 5.80 -19.08
N ALA A 161 25.63 5.97 -19.59
CA ALA A 161 26.26 7.29 -19.69
C ALA A 161 25.46 8.18 -20.66
N ALA A 162 25.08 7.67 -21.82
CA ALA A 162 24.23 8.37 -22.76
C ALA A 162 22.87 8.77 -22.15
N TYR A 163 22.23 7.85 -21.44
CA TYR A 163 20.99 8.11 -20.74
C TYR A 163 21.15 9.25 -19.71
N LYS A 164 22.17 9.17 -18.86
CA LYS A 164 22.44 10.18 -17.84
C LYS A 164 22.76 11.55 -18.46
N LYS A 165 23.64 11.59 -19.46
CA LYS A 165 24.07 12.82 -20.14
C LYS A 165 22.91 13.51 -20.84
N GLY A 166 22.13 12.77 -21.65
CA GLY A 166 20.99 13.33 -22.38
C GLY A 166 19.85 13.77 -21.46
N ASN A 167 19.51 12.97 -20.43
CA ASN A 167 18.47 13.36 -19.48
C ASN A 167 18.86 14.61 -18.67
N GLN A 168 20.11 14.73 -18.23
CA GLN A 168 20.62 15.95 -17.57
C GLN A 168 20.56 17.15 -18.53
N TYR A 169 21.00 16.98 -19.77
CA TYR A 169 20.95 18.03 -20.78
C TYR A 169 19.54 18.57 -21.01
N TYR A 170 18.55 17.67 -21.20
CA TYR A 170 17.16 18.09 -21.41
C TYR A 170 16.50 18.63 -20.13
N ALA A 171 16.90 18.16 -18.96
CA ALA A 171 16.45 18.72 -17.69
C ALA A 171 16.94 20.18 -17.53
N ASP A 172 18.20 20.44 -17.86
CA ASP A 172 18.77 21.80 -17.84
C ASP A 172 18.15 22.70 -18.93
N LEU A 173 17.90 22.17 -20.15
CA LEU A 173 17.23 22.90 -21.22
C LEU A 173 15.81 23.35 -20.85
N CYS A 174 15.10 22.51 -20.10
CA CYS A 174 13.71 22.73 -19.71
C CYS A 174 13.55 23.33 -18.31
N ASP A 175 14.63 23.48 -17.56
CA ASP A 175 14.63 23.94 -16.16
C ASP A 175 13.73 23.05 -15.26
N VAL A 176 13.90 21.72 -15.36
CA VAL A 176 13.18 20.72 -14.59
C VAL A 176 14.12 19.75 -13.89
N ALA A 177 13.59 19.05 -12.86
CA ALA A 177 14.39 18.04 -12.17
C ALA A 177 14.61 16.79 -13.06
N TYR A 178 15.82 16.24 -13.00
CA TYR A 178 16.21 15.01 -13.69
C TYR A 178 15.71 13.77 -12.95
N ASP A 179 15.02 12.85 -13.66
CA ASP A 179 14.64 11.53 -13.15
C ASP A 179 15.66 10.45 -13.53
N GLY A 180 16.53 10.09 -12.58
CA GLY A 180 17.58 9.07 -12.76
C GLY A 180 17.11 7.61 -12.71
N GLN A 181 15.87 7.32 -12.34
CA GLN A 181 15.43 5.95 -11.98
C GLN A 181 15.25 4.97 -13.15
N CYS A 182 15.28 5.43 -14.39
CA CYS A 182 14.81 4.66 -15.54
C CYS A 182 15.88 4.28 -16.56
N SER A 183 17.12 4.05 -16.16
CA SER A 183 18.29 3.78 -17.00
C SER A 183 18.38 2.35 -17.59
N ASN A 184 17.32 1.56 -17.63
CA ASN A 184 17.33 0.20 -18.16
C ASN A 184 17.25 0.20 -19.70
N ILE A 185 18.24 -0.38 -20.38
CA ILE A 185 18.33 -0.44 -21.85
C ILE A 185 17.17 -1.17 -22.53
N THR A 186 16.50 -2.11 -21.86
CA THR A 186 15.33 -2.85 -22.39
C THR A 186 14.00 -2.21 -22.06
N ARG A 187 14.00 -1.01 -21.47
CA ARG A 187 12.77 -0.31 -21.09
C ARG A 187 11.91 -0.01 -22.31
N LEU A 188 10.61 -0.31 -22.18
CA LEU A 188 9.62 0.07 -23.16
C LEU A 188 9.05 1.46 -22.86
N SER A 189 8.80 2.20 -23.92
CA SER A 189 8.16 3.50 -23.90
C SER A 189 6.77 3.41 -24.54
N GLY A 190 5.74 3.95 -23.86
CA GLY A 190 4.38 3.99 -24.39
C GLY A 190 4.25 5.01 -25.53
N ILE A 191 3.52 4.65 -26.59
CA ILE A 191 3.15 5.56 -27.68
C ILE A 191 1.89 6.32 -27.27
N ALA A 192 1.88 7.64 -27.46
CA ALA A 192 0.72 8.51 -27.25
C ALA A 192 0.47 9.34 -28.49
N HIS A 193 -0.79 9.71 -28.73
CA HIS A 193 -1.14 10.59 -29.86
C HIS A 193 -0.73 12.04 -29.58
N ASP A 194 0.05 12.58 -30.50
CA ASP A 194 0.40 14.00 -30.57
C ASP A 194 0.54 14.43 -32.05
N ALA A 195 -0.39 15.26 -32.51
CA ALA A 195 -0.38 15.77 -33.88
C ALA A 195 0.82 16.68 -34.18
N GLU A 196 1.43 17.27 -33.15
CA GLU A 196 2.57 18.16 -33.25
C GLU A 196 3.92 17.48 -33.11
N ALA A 197 3.95 16.14 -32.89
CA ALA A 197 5.19 15.38 -32.77
C ALA A 197 6.16 15.67 -33.95
N VAL A 198 7.45 15.78 -33.65
CA VAL A 198 8.47 16.14 -34.62
C VAL A 198 9.54 15.07 -34.69
N LEU A 199 9.94 14.67 -35.91
CA LEU A 199 11.07 13.78 -36.17
C LEU A 199 12.15 14.54 -36.94
N ASN A 200 13.37 14.58 -36.39
CA ASN A 200 14.55 15.15 -37.04
C ASN A 200 15.56 14.04 -37.32
N LEU A 201 15.67 13.65 -38.58
CA LEU A 201 16.63 12.63 -39.06
C LEU A 201 18.06 13.18 -39.24
N GLN A 202 18.26 14.48 -39.02
CA GLN A 202 19.55 15.16 -39.06
C GLN A 202 20.07 15.52 -37.66
N ALA A 203 19.48 14.95 -36.61
CA ALA A 203 19.87 15.26 -35.24
C ALA A 203 21.32 14.89 -34.95
N GLU A 204 21.99 15.76 -34.21
CA GLU A 204 23.39 15.59 -33.79
C GLU A 204 23.49 14.59 -32.64
N PRO A 205 24.37 13.58 -32.71
CA PRO A 205 24.52 12.62 -31.65
C PRO A 205 25.28 13.19 -30.44
N PHE A 206 24.91 12.77 -29.24
CA PHE A 206 25.76 12.96 -28.06
C PHE A 206 26.99 12.05 -28.16
N LEU A 207 28.15 12.63 -27.97
CA LEU A 207 29.41 11.89 -27.88
C LEU A 207 29.59 11.37 -26.45
N ILE A 208 29.82 10.08 -26.29
CA ILE A 208 29.99 9.43 -24.98
C ILE A 208 31.40 8.89 -24.88
N THR A 209 32.15 9.36 -23.88
CA THR A 209 33.52 8.93 -23.63
C THR A 209 33.55 7.61 -22.84
N ASP A 210 34.67 6.88 -22.97
CA ASP A 210 34.86 5.65 -22.18
C ASP A 210 34.93 5.96 -20.67
N ASP A 211 35.44 7.12 -20.27
CA ASP A 211 35.46 7.57 -18.88
C ASP A 211 34.06 7.87 -18.35
N GLU A 212 33.21 8.54 -19.13
CA GLU A 212 31.77 8.74 -18.78
C GLU A 212 31.05 7.40 -18.62
N ALA A 213 31.32 6.44 -19.50
CA ALA A 213 30.73 5.10 -19.44
C ALA A 213 31.17 4.33 -18.17
N ALA A 214 32.47 4.41 -17.84
CA ALA A 214 33.02 3.79 -16.64
C ALA A 214 32.41 4.44 -15.38
N ALA A 215 32.37 5.76 -15.31
CA ALA A 215 31.79 6.50 -14.20
C ALA A 215 30.28 6.21 -14.01
N ALA A 216 29.51 6.15 -15.11
CA ALA A 216 28.08 5.87 -15.05
C ALA A 216 27.77 4.41 -14.63
N ASN A 217 28.64 3.47 -14.98
CA ASN A 217 28.49 2.07 -14.57
C ASN A 217 28.95 1.85 -13.13
N THR A 218 29.95 2.59 -12.65
CA THR A 218 30.42 2.55 -11.25
C THR A 218 29.43 3.25 -10.30
N ALA A 219 28.83 4.36 -10.70
CA ALA A 219 27.83 5.09 -9.93
C ALA A 219 26.52 4.29 -9.74
N ALA A 220 26.19 3.37 -10.64
CA ALA A 220 25.03 2.49 -10.51
C ALA A 220 25.13 1.48 -9.35
N ASP A 221 26.35 1.24 -8.84
CA ASP A 221 26.61 0.39 -7.69
C ASP A 221 26.43 1.14 -6.35
N THR A 222 26.27 2.47 -6.38
CA THR A 222 26.19 3.35 -5.20
C THR A 222 24.83 4.00 -4.96
N GLU A 223 23.81 3.82 -5.82
CA GLU A 223 22.48 4.38 -5.61
C GLU A 223 21.71 3.63 -4.51
N PRO A 224 21.13 4.33 -3.51
CA PRO A 224 20.31 3.73 -2.48
C PRO A 224 18.97 3.30 -3.09
N GLY A 225 18.75 2.01 -3.24
CA GLY A 225 17.48 1.44 -3.72
C GLY A 225 17.59 0.23 -4.64
N LYS A 226 18.68 0.02 -5.34
CA LYS A 226 18.97 -1.29 -5.93
C LYS A 226 19.71 -2.11 -4.89
N ARG A 227 19.06 -3.19 -4.41
CA ARG A 227 19.75 -4.22 -3.64
C ARG A 227 21.06 -4.53 -4.37
N ARG A 228 22.21 -4.14 -3.79
CA ARG A 228 23.48 -4.76 -4.13
C ARG A 228 23.21 -6.26 -4.11
N LYS A 229 23.50 -6.97 -5.18
CA LYS A 229 23.76 -8.40 -5.05
C LYS A 229 24.93 -8.44 -4.08
N GLU A 230 24.66 -8.89 -2.85
CA GLU A 230 25.67 -8.96 -1.81
C GLU A 230 26.89 -9.67 -2.35
N ASP A 231 28.07 -9.18 -1.99
CA ASP A 231 29.29 -9.90 -2.27
C ASP A 231 29.15 -11.32 -1.77
N PRO A 232 29.58 -12.32 -2.52
CA PRO A 232 29.41 -13.71 -2.13
C PRO A 232 30.11 -13.92 -0.80
N VAL A 233 29.34 -14.28 0.23
CA VAL A 233 29.91 -14.61 1.54
C VAL A 233 30.47 -16.02 1.43
N GLY A 234 31.67 -16.09 0.87
CA GLY A 234 32.47 -17.31 0.89
C GLY A 234 33.18 -17.44 2.24
N THR A 235 33.24 -18.63 2.73
CA THR A 235 33.92 -18.96 3.97
C THR A 235 35.45 -19.19 3.77
N HIS A 236 35.89 -19.12 2.52
CA HIS A 236 37.28 -19.42 2.16
C HIS A 236 37.74 -18.43 1.09
N HIS A 237 38.83 -17.74 1.40
CA HIS A 237 39.56 -16.89 0.47
C HIS A 237 40.86 -17.59 0.13
N ALA A 238 41.15 -17.81 -1.14
CA ALA A 238 42.42 -18.31 -1.64
C ALA A 238 43.19 -17.17 -2.28
N GLU A 239 44.50 -17.19 -2.13
CA GLU A 239 45.38 -16.32 -2.90
C GLU A 239 45.35 -16.71 -4.39
N ALA A 240 45.36 -15.75 -5.30
CA ALA A 240 45.25 -16.01 -6.73
C ALA A 240 46.34 -16.95 -7.26
N GLU A 241 47.56 -16.77 -6.80
CA GLU A 241 48.73 -17.58 -7.22
C GLU A 241 48.62 -19.02 -6.74
N ALA A 242 48.23 -19.23 -5.47
CA ALA A 242 48.03 -20.55 -4.91
C ALA A 242 46.87 -21.32 -5.58
N ALA A 243 45.79 -20.60 -5.94
CA ALA A 243 44.68 -21.17 -6.68
C ALA A 243 45.07 -21.52 -8.11
N TRP A 244 45.86 -20.63 -8.77
CA TRP A 244 46.27 -20.78 -10.15
C TRP A 244 47.03 -22.07 -10.41
N ALA A 245 48.00 -22.45 -9.56
CA ALA A 245 48.78 -23.67 -9.69
C ALA A 245 47.90 -24.93 -9.82
N VAL A 246 46.74 -24.93 -9.20
CA VAL A 246 45.78 -26.03 -9.27
C VAL A 246 44.82 -25.86 -10.46
N ILE A 247 44.39 -24.63 -10.73
CA ILE A 247 43.47 -24.30 -11.83
C ILE A 247 44.13 -24.70 -13.16
N GLU A 248 45.39 -24.37 -13.39
CA GLU A 248 46.14 -24.72 -14.59
C GLU A 248 46.18 -26.23 -14.84
N GLN A 249 46.45 -27.02 -13.79
CA GLN A 249 46.42 -28.48 -13.87
C GLN A 249 45.01 -29.02 -14.20
N MET A 250 43.97 -28.37 -13.66
CA MET A 250 42.58 -28.78 -13.93
C MET A 250 42.16 -28.45 -15.38
N LEU A 251 42.58 -27.33 -15.92
CA LEU A 251 42.33 -26.93 -17.30
C LEU A 251 43.07 -27.84 -18.29
N SER A 252 44.35 -28.14 -17.99
CA SER A 252 45.16 -29.10 -18.76
C SER A 252 44.53 -30.48 -18.81
N LYS A 253 44.07 -31.04 -17.69
CA LYS A 253 43.35 -32.33 -17.64
C LYS A 253 42.05 -32.35 -18.42
N ARG A 254 41.45 -31.20 -18.64
CA ARG A 254 40.20 -31.04 -19.44
C ARG A 254 40.49 -30.73 -20.91
N ASN A 255 41.76 -30.77 -21.34
CA ASN A 255 42.21 -30.35 -22.67
C ASN A 255 41.79 -28.92 -23.05
N ILE A 256 41.72 -28.02 -22.06
CA ILE A 256 41.45 -26.61 -22.30
C ILE A 256 42.80 -25.90 -22.27
N ALA A 257 43.28 -25.49 -23.43
CA ALA A 257 44.58 -24.87 -23.61
C ALA A 257 44.41 -23.36 -23.95
N TYR A 258 45.35 -22.58 -23.41
CA TYR A 258 45.47 -21.16 -23.76
C TYR A 258 46.12 -21.02 -25.15
N GLY A 259 45.52 -20.26 -26.08
CA GLY A 259 46.07 -20.10 -27.40
C GLY A 259 45.22 -19.21 -28.30
N GLN A 260 45.78 -18.85 -29.47
CA GLN A 260 45.15 -17.97 -30.44
C GLN A 260 43.80 -18.54 -30.91
N GLY A 261 42.71 -17.79 -30.68
CA GLY A 261 41.34 -18.21 -31.00
C GLY A 261 40.61 -18.96 -29.87
N THR A 262 41.29 -19.35 -28.77
CA THR A 262 40.70 -20.05 -27.60
C THR A 262 40.74 -19.22 -26.32
N HIS A 263 41.29 -18.00 -26.34
CA HIS A 263 41.46 -17.14 -25.15
C HIS A 263 40.16 -16.96 -24.40
N HIS A 264 39.06 -16.63 -25.04
CA HIS A 264 37.77 -16.41 -24.40
C HIS A 264 37.28 -17.65 -23.64
N HIS A 265 37.35 -18.81 -24.27
CA HIS A 265 36.92 -20.08 -23.62
C HIS A 265 37.81 -20.45 -22.45
N TYR A 266 39.12 -20.32 -22.60
CA TYR A 266 40.09 -20.59 -21.53
C TYR A 266 39.89 -19.67 -20.33
N VAL A 267 39.85 -18.35 -20.57
CA VAL A 267 39.68 -17.34 -19.51
C VAL A 267 38.34 -17.52 -18.79
N MET A 268 37.26 -17.81 -19.53
CA MET A 268 35.97 -18.09 -18.93
C MET A 268 36.03 -19.25 -17.91
N HIS A 269 36.65 -20.38 -18.32
CA HIS A 269 36.82 -21.53 -17.42
C HIS A 269 37.76 -21.26 -16.26
N ALA A 270 38.85 -20.57 -16.48
CA ALA A 270 39.78 -20.20 -15.44
C ALA A 270 39.14 -19.29 -14.39
N VAL A 271 38.40 -18.28 -14.82
CA VAL A 271 37.72 -17.34 -13.91
C VAL A 271 36.60 -18.02 -13.13
N HIS A 272 35.87 -18.98 -13.71
CA HIS A 272 34.95 -19.82 -12.96
C HIS A 272 35.66 -20.58 -11.83
N LEU A 273 36.81 -21.14 -12.09
CA LEU A 273 37.59 -21.87 -11.09
C LEU A 273 38.13 -20.93 -10.02
N PHE A 274 38.63 -19.74 -10.35
CA PHE A 274 38.98 -18.71 -9.37
C PHE A 274 37.82 -18.37 -8.46
N ASN A 275 36.63 -18.18 -9.04
CA ASN A 275 35.42 -17.93 -8.28
C ASN A 275 35.08 -19.11 -7.36
N HIS A 276 35.21 -20.37 -7.82
CA HIS A 276 35.02 -21.57 -6.99
C HIS A 276 36.00 -21.66 -5.82
N PHE A 277 37.25 -21.21 -5.99
CA PHE A 277 38.26 -21.20 -4.93
C PHE A 277 38.10 -19.97 -4.01
N GLY A 278 37.19 -19.08 -4.28
CA GLY A 278 36.93 -17.88 -3.46
C GLY A 278 38.06 -16.84 -3.54
N VAL A 279 38.76 -16.76 -4.67
CA VAL A 279 39.72 -15.69 -4.91
C VAL A 279 38.95 -14.37 -5.08
N PRO A 280 39.29 -13.28 -4.35
CA PRO A 280 38.62 -12.00 -4.53
C PRO A 280 38.69 -11.51 -5.97
N LYS A 281 37.65 -10.83 -6.43
CA LYS A 281 37.54 -10.35 -7.81
C LYS A 281 38.68 -9.40 -8.17
N GLU A 282 39.04 -8.55 -7.25
CA GLU A 282 40.11 -7.57 -7.39
C GLU A 282 41.45 -8.26 -7.59
N ASP A 283 41.73 -9.32 -6.82
CA ASP A 283 42.95 -10.13 -6.93
C ASP A 283 43.02 -10.87 -8.27
N VAL A 284 41.86 -11.34 -8.79
CA VAL A 284 41.80 -11.98 -10.11
C VAL A 284 42.00 -10.97 -11.23
N LEU A 285 41.49 -9.74 -11.09
CA LEU A 285 41.71 -8.66 -12.06
C LEU A 285 43.20 -8.29 -12.14
N GLU A 286 43.83 -8.14 -10.97
CA GLU A 286 45.27 -7.83 -10.88
C GLU A 286 46.09 -8.98 -11.44
N TRP A 287 45.85 -10.20 -10.99
CA TRP A 287 46.55 -11.40 -11.46
C TRP A 287 46.39 -11.60 -12.99
N ALA A 288 45.18 -11.45 -13.51
CA ALA A 288 44.88 -11.60 -14.94
C ALA A 288 45.56 -10.51 -15.79
N SER A 289 45.74 -9.29 -15.26
CA SER A 289 46.47 -8.22 -15.95
C SER A 289 47.93 -8.55 -16.17
N GLN A 290 48.53 -9.29 -15.25
CA GLN A 290 49.92 -9.70 -15.29
C GLN A 290 50.15 -10.96 -16.14
N ASN A 291 49.22 -11.90 -16.14
CA ASN A 291 49.41 -13.23 -16.69
C ASN A 291 48.72 -13.46 -18.07
N TRP A 292 47.70 -12.69 -18.42
CA TRP A 292 47.00 -12.78 -19.71
C TRP A 292 47.11 -11.46 -20.50
N CYS A 293 48.33 -10.97 -20.64
CA CYS A 293 48.63 -9.66 -21.25
C CYS A 293 48.29 -9.61 -22.75
N ASP A 294 48.34 -10.74 -23.43
CA ASP A 294 48.05 -10.90 -24.88
C ASP A 294 46.56 -11.02 -25.22
N TYR A 295 45.69 -11.14 -24.19
CA TYR A 295 44.25 -11.13 -24.36
C TYR A 295 43.71 -9.72 -24.12
N GLU A 296 42.83 -9.23 -24.99
CA GLU A 296 42.26 -7.88 -24.94
C GLU A 296 41.68 -7.55 -23.55
N GLN A 297 42.16 -6.44 -22.95
CA GLN A 297 41.82 -6.06 -21.59
C GLN A 297 40.30 -5.97 -21.36
N LYS A 298 39.58 -5.28 -22.24
CA LYS A 298 38.10 -5.11 -22.12
C LYS A 298 37.36 -6.44 -22.11
N GLN A 299 37.75 -7.40 -22.92
CA GLN A 299 37.13 -8.73 -22.98
C GLN A 299 37.46 -9.56 -21.75
N ARG A 300 38.71 -9.54 -21.30
CA ARG A 300 39.17 -10.23 -20.09
C ARG A 300 38.43 -9.75 -18.84
N GLU A 301 38.38 -8.45 -18.63
CA GLU A 301 37.66 -7.84 -17.50
C GLU A 301 36.17 -8.09 -17.58
N SER A 302 35.57 -8.04 -18.76
CA SER A 302 34.13 -8.36 -18.94
C SER A 302 33.79 -9.78 -18.49
N ILE A 303 34.65 -10.76 -18.78
CA ILE A 303 34.46 -12.15 -18.33
C ILE A 303 34.55 -12.23 -16.80
N ILE A 304 35.54 -11.61 -16.19
CA ILE A 304 35.73 -11.61 -14.74
C ILE A 304 34.50 -10.99 -14.07
N HIS A 305 34.09 -9.80 -14.52
CA HIS A 305 32.90 -9.13 -13.99
C HIS A 305 31.64 -9.99 -14.12
N TRP A 306 31.43 -10.62 -15.30
CA TRP A 306 30.27 -11.44 -15.56
C TRP A 306 30.22 -12.68 -14.64
N VAL A 307 31.34 -13.40 -14.45
CA VAL A 307 31.40 -14.59 -13.59
C VAL A 307 31.12 -14.21 -12.16
N TYR A 308 31.79 -13.20 -11.61
CA TYR A 308 31.60 -12.76 -10.24
C TYR A 308 30.22 -12.13 -9.97
N GLN A 309 29.57 -11.61 -10.99
CA GLN A 309 28.21 -11.09 -10.89
C GLN A 309 27.14 -12.18 -11.01
N ASN A 310 27.30 -13.14 -11.92
CA ASN A 310 26.25 -14.11 -12.23
C ASN A 310 26.43 -15.48 -11.54
N ARG A 311 27.62 -15.77 -11.03
CA ARG A 311 27.97 -17.05 -10.37
C ARG A 311 28.38 -16.86 -8.90
N GLN A 312 27.79 -15.87 -8.22
CA GLN A 312 28.04 -15.62 -6.81
C GLN A 312 27.76 -16.83 -5.90
N HIS A 313 26.76 -17.62 -6.25
CA HIS A 313 26.39 -18.84 -5.51
C HIS A 313 27.47 -19.93 -5.55
N GLU A 314 28.43 -19.83 -6.45
CA GLU A 314 29.56 -20.76 -6.60
C GLU A 314 30.84 -20.24 -5.93
N TYR A 315 30.86 -19.00 -5.43
CA TYR A 315 32.04 -18.38 -4.84
C TYR A 315 32.46 -19.08 -3.55
N GLY A 316 33.77 -19.45 -3.47
CA GLY A 316 34.35 -20.08 -2.29
C GLY A 316 33.81 -21.48 -1.96
N CYS A 317 33.20 -22.17 -2.95
CA CYS A 317 32.68 -23.52 -2.75
C CYS A 317 33.77 -24.60 -2.69
N TRP A 318 35.01 -24.26 -3.08
CA TRP A 318 36.14 -25.15 -3.00
C TRP A 318 37.26 -24.54 -2.15
N ARG A 319 38.05 -25.42 -1.52
CA ARG A 319 39.28 -25.06 -0.82
C ARG A 319 40.38 -26.03 -1.18
N LEU A 320 41.60 -25.61 -1.04
CA LEU A 320 42.77 -26.51 -1.12
C LEU A 320 42.93 -27.27 0.22
N ASN A 321 43.04 -28.56 0.16
CA ASN A 321 43.43 -29.36 1.34
C ASN A 321 44.96 -29.25 1.62
N LYS A 322 45.42 -29.81 2.72
CA LYS A 322 46.87 -29.83 3.09
C LYS A 322 47.79 -30.41 2.01
N ALA A 323 47.26 -31.19 1.07
CA ALA A 323 47.99 -31.78 -0.05
C ALA A 323 47.84 -30.96 -1.36
N GLY A 324 47.31 -29.72 -1.30
CA GLY A 324 47.08 -28.86 -2.46
C GLY A 324 45.99 -29.35 -3.44
N ARG A 325 45.08 -30.26 -2.98
CA ARG A 325 44.03 -30.79 -3.84
C ARG A 325 42.70 -30.06 -3.57
N PRO A 326 41.89 -29.79 -4.62
CA PRO A 326 40.56 -29.21 -4.46
C PRO A 326 39.67 -30.08 -3.58
N LYS A 327 39.02 -29.46 -2.62
CA LYS A 327 38.00 -30.09 -1.78
C LYS A 327 36.82 -29.16 -1.66
N GLU A 328 35.64 -29.70 -1.89
CA GLU A 328 34.40 -28.91 -1.74
C GLU A 328 34.22 -28.49 -0.27
N VAL A 329 33.83 -27.23 -0.06
CA VAL A 329 33.45 -26.71 1.25
C VAL A 329 32.08 -27.28 1.59
N ALA A 330 32.01 -27.99 2.73
CA ALA A 330 30.78 -28.60 3.18
C ALA A 330 29.67 -27.54 3.34
N MET A 331 28.47 -27.89 2.90
CA MET A 331 27.29 -27.09 3.20
C MET A 331 26.86 -27.27 4.65
N ILE A 332 26.32 -26.25 5.25
CA ILE A 332 25.63 -26.37 6.53
C ILE A 332 24.38 -27.22 6.33
N THR A 333 24.07 -28.08 7.27
CA THR A 333 22.83 -28.88 7.26
C THR A 333 21.70 -28.06 7.89
N LEU A 334 20.44 -28.37 7.58
CA LEU A 334 19.30 -27.71 8.24
C LEU A 334 19.35 -27.84 9.77
N PRO A 335 19.65 -29.01 10.37
CA PRO A 335 19.89 -29.10 11.82
C PRO A 335 21.04 -28.21 12.31
N GLY A 336 22.11 -28.06 11.53
CA GLY A 336 23.22 -27.16 11.88
C GLY A 336 22.83 -25.68 11.86
N ILE A 337 21.85 -25.27 11.05
CA ILE A 337 21.28 -23.93 11.10
C ILE A 337 20.52 -23.74 12.42
N VAL A 338 19.69 -24.70 12.80
CA VAL A 338 18.93 -24.68 14.07
C VAL A 338 19.86 -24.63 15.27
N GLU A 339 20.90 -25.45 15.29
CA GLU A 339 21.91 -25.48 16.34
C GLU A 339 22.58 -24.11 16.47
N TRP A 340 23.05 -23.54 15.37
CA TRP A 340 23.68 -22.21 15.36
C TRP A 340 22.76 -21.13 15.87
N LEU A 341 21.48 -21.10 15.40
CA LEU A 341 20.48 -20.12 15.87
C LEU A 341 20.25 -20.24 17.37
N SER A 342 20.17 -21.46 17.89
CA SER A 342 19.96 -21.73 19.31
C SER A 342 21.17 -21.33 20.17
N GLU A 343 22.38 -21.66 19.74
CA GLU A 343 23.63 -21.29 20.41
C GLU A 343 23.81 -19.78 20.51
N ASN A 344 23.42 -19.05 19.46
CA ASN A 344 23.49 -17.59 19.41
C ASN A 344 22.25 -16.92 20.00
N LYS A 345 21.34 -17.67 20.64
CA LYS A 345 20.11 -17.15 21.27
C LYS A 345 19.28 -16.29 20.33
N VAL A 346 19.16 -16.70 19.07
CA VAL A 346 18.27 -16.10 18.10
C VAL A 346 16.88 -16.70 18.30
N GLU A 347 16.00 -15.97 18.95
CA GLU A 347 14.62 -16.38 19.14
C GLU A 347 13.78 -15.88 17.96
N VAL A 348 12.89 -16.73 17.46
CA VAL A 348 12.01 -16.43 16.35
C VAL A 348 10.58 -16.77 16.71
N ILE A 349 9.64 -15.86 16.42
CA ILE A 349 8.21 -16.08 16.59
C ILE A 349 7.48 -15.76 15.29
N TYR A 350 6.40 -16.49 15.04
CA TYR A 350 5.47 -16.24 13.97
C TYR A 350 4.14 -15.73 14.53
N ASN A 351 3.76 -14.52 14.18
CA ASN A 351 2.51 -13.90 14.59
C ASN A 351 1.38 -14.37 13.68
N GLN A 352 0.42 -15.11 14.23
CA GLN A 352 -0.70 -15.69 13.48
C GLN A 352 -1.74 -14.66 13.02
N ILE A 353 -1.76 -13.47 13.64
CA ILE A 353 -2.65 -12.37 13.27
C ILE A 353 -2.14 -11.69 12.00
N THR A 354 -0.90 -11.22 12.03
CA THR A 354 -0.29 -10.46 10.93
C THR A 354 0.38 -11.34 9.87
N ASP A 355 0.51 -12.67 10.12
CA ASP A 355 1.29 -13.63 9.32
C ASP A 355 2.75 -13.17 9.09
N GLN A 356 3.32 -12.49 10.07
CA GLN A 356 4.68 -11.99 10.01
C GLN A 356 5.57 -12.68 11.04
N THR A 357 6.84 -12.81 10.68
CA THR A 357 7.86 -13.39 11.56
C THR A 357 8.61 -12.26 12.27
N TYR A 358 8.86 -12.43 13.55
CA TYR A 358 9.64 -11.52 14.39
C TYR A 358 10.81 -12.26 15.00
N TYR A 359 11.87 -11.54 15.32
CA TYR A 359 13.04 -12.07 15.98
C TYR A 359 13.45 -11.21 17.18
N ARG A 360 14.16 -11.84 18.08
CA ARG A 360 14.86 -11.23 19.20
C ARG A 360 16.23 -11.89 19.33
N CYS A 361 17.29 -11.13 19.56
CA CYS A 361 18.63 -11.66 19.74
C CYS A 361 19.39 -10.79 20.74
N GLU A 362 19.76 -11.40 21.86
CA GLU A 362 20.50 -10.71 22.94
C GLU A 362 22.03 -10.71 22.72
N MET A 363 22.55 -11.60 21.88
CA MET A 363 24.00 -11.78 21.70
C MET A 363 24.56 -11.11 20.45
N LEU A 364 23.75 -10.90 19.41
CA LEU A 364 24.20 -10.41 18.11
C LEU A 364 23.46 -9.14 17.69
N ASN A 365 24.20 -8.18 17.18
CA ASN A 365 23.60 -7.03 16.52
C ASN A 365 23.29 -7.38 15.04
N LEU A 366 22.04 -7.72 14.75
CA LEU A 366 21.62 -8.19 13.43
C LEU A 366 21.22 -7.06 12.47
N ARG A 367 21.17 -5.81 12.94
CA ARG A 367 20.80 -4.65 12.09
C ARG A 367 21.97 -4.07 11.28
N GLY A 368 23.19 -4.56 11.49
CA GLY A 368 24.35 -4.12 10.71
C GLY A 368 24.77 -2.67 10.93
N GLN A 369 24.25 -2.00 11.97
CA GLN A 369 24.73 -0.69 12.35
C GLN A 369 26.07 -0.85 13.06
N THR A 370 27.13 -0.35 12.42
CA THR A 370 28.52 -0.43 12.88
C THR A 370 28.87 0.52 14.02
N SER A 371 27.88 1.01 14.78
CA SER A 371 28.21 1.76 15.99
C SER A 371 28.34 0.79 17.16
N GLU A 372 29.49 0.80 17.79
CA GLU A 372 29.81 0.07 19.03
C GLU A 372 28.85 0.36 20.21
N LEU A 373 27.84 1.19 19.99
CA LEU A 373 26.89 1.71 20.97
C LEU A 373 25.43 1.19 20.79
N SER A 374 25.15 0.32 19.82
CA SER A 374 23.80 -0.25 19.70
C SER A 374 23.69 -1.49 20.57
N PRO A 375 22.86 -1.48 21.62
CA PRO A 375 22.67 -2.66 22.46
C PRO A 375 22.06 -3.82 21.67
N PRO A 376 22.29 -5.07 22.13
CA PRO A 376 21.58 -6.24 21.59
C PRO A 376 20.06 -5.99 21.60
N THR A 377 19.35 -6.53 20.62
CA THR A 377 17.93 -6.30 20.47
C THR A 377 17.16 -7.16 21.47
N THR A 378 16.78 -6.58 22.61
CA THR A 378 15.95 -7.25 23.63
C THR A 378 14.47 -7.24 23.29
N GLU A 379 14.03 -6.34 22.38
CA GLU A 379 12.66 -6.22 21.92
C GLU A 379 12.41 -7.02 20.65
N TRP A 380 11.19 -7.51 20.45
CA TRP A 380 10.77 -8.19 19.24
C TRP A 380 10.77 -7.24 18.05
N GLN A 381 11.47 -7.64 16.99
CA GLN A 381 11.59 -6.88 15.75
C GLN A 381 11.15 -7.71 14.56
N GLN A 382 10.58 -7.04 13.56
CA GLN A 382 10.14 -7.71 12.35
C GLN A 382 11.33 -8.31 11.59
N MET A 383 11.18 -9.55 11.13
CA MET A 383 12.19 -10.26 10.34
C MET A 383 12.19 -9.73 8.91
N GLU A 384 13.26 -9.05 8.55
CA GLU A 384 13.48 -8.53 7.20
C GLU A 384 14.48 -9.38 6.42
N ASP A 385 14.49 -9.23 5.11
CA ASP A 385 15.45 -9.88 4.22
C ASP A 385 16.92 -9.53 4.55
N SER A 386 17.16 -8.32 5.03
CA SER A 386 18.45 -7.83 5.51
C SER A 386 18.97 -8.62 6.70
N VAL A 387 18.09 -8.95 7.64
CA VAL A 387 18.40 -9.77 8.83
C VAL A 387 18.76 -11.20 8.41
N ILE A 388 18.00 -11.80 7.48
CA ILE A 388 18.30 -13.13 6.94
C ILE A 388 19.69 -13.15 6.27
N CYS A 389 20.04 -12.11 5.54
CA CYS A 389 21.36 -11.97 4.91
C CYS A 389 22.48 -11.86 5.96
N THR A 390 22.23 -11.09 7.03
CA THR A 390 23.19 -10.97 8.14
C THR A 390 23.38 -12.29 8.89
N LEU A 391 22.30 -12.98 9.20
CA LEU A 391 22.36 -14.34 9.82
C LEU A 391 23.16 -15.29 8.94
N ARG A 392 22.87 -15.34 7.64
CA ARG A 392 23.63 -16.14 6.68
C ARG A 392 25.13 -15.84 6.73
N LYS A 393 25.51 -14.53 6.74
CA LYS A 393 26.90 -14.10 6.80
C LYS A 393 27.58 -14.59 8.07
N LEU A 394 26.96 -14.39 9.21
CA LEU A 394 27.50 -14.79 10.50
C LEU A 394 27.64 -16.33 10.59
N MET A 395 26.60 -17.08 10.22
CA MET A 395 26.67 -18.55 10.17
C MET A 395 27.82 -19.05 9.29
N ALA A 396 27.98 -18.46 8.11
CA ALA A 396 29.04 -18.86 7.19
C ALA A 396 30.44 -18.57 7.77
N THR A 397 30.61 -17.45 8.46
CA THR A 397 31.86 -17.07 9.12
C THR A 397 32.19 -17.99 10.27
N ASP A 398 31.26 -18.22 11.18
CA ASP A 398 31.47 -18.98 12.42
C ASP A 398 31.67 -20.49 12.15
N THR A 399 30.90 -21.06 11.23
CA THR A 399 30.94 -22.51 10.95
C THR A 399 31.97 -22.87 9.89
N ALA A 400 32.54 -21.90 9.19
CA ALA A 400 33.38 -22.11 8.00
C ALA A 400 32.73 -23.07 6.97
N LYS A 401 31.38 -23.04 6.88
CA LYS A 401 30.58 -23.83 5.94
C LYS A 401 29.84 -22.92 4.97
N ARG A 402 29.48 -23.48 3.83
CA ARG A 402 28.64 -22.77 2.86
C ARG A 402 27.19 -22.75 3.35
N VAL A 403 26.58 -21.55 3.38
CA VAL A 403 25.20 -21.31 3.83
C VAL A 403 24.40 -20.66 2.69
N LEU A 404 23.27 -21.25 2.33
CA LEU A 404 22.37 -20.69 1.33
C LEU A 404 21.29 -19.84 2.00
N LYS A 405 20.97 -18.69 1.41
CA LYS A 405 19.90 -17.82 1.91
C LYS A 405 18.52 -18.50 1.94
N PRO A 406 18.12 -19.28 0.90
CA PRO A 406 16.88 -20.05 0.96
C PRO A 406 16.80 -20.98 2.17
N ASP A 407 17.87 -21.70 2.50
CA ASP A 407 17.87 -22.67 3.61
C ASP A 407 17.65 -21.96 4.96
N VAL A 408 18.30 -20.80 5.17
CA VAL A 408 18.08 -19.98 6.38
C VAL A 408 16.64 -19.45 6.43
N ARG A 409 16.13 -18.98 5.30
CA ARG A 409 14.76 -18.48 5.19
C ARG A 409 13.72 -19.57 5.44
N ASP A 410 13.89 -20.71 4.80
CA ASP A 410 12.98 -21.85 4.95
C ASP A 410 12.97 -22.37 6.38
N MET A 411 14.12 -22.37 7.04
CA MET A 411 14.22 -22.74 8.45
C MET A 411 13.50 -21.75 9.36
N ILE A 412 13.71 -20.43 9.17
CA ILE A 412 13.05 -19.37 9.94
C ILE A 412 11.53 -19.42 9.74
N MET A 413 11.06 -19.79 8.54
CA MET A 413 9.63 -19.87 8.20
C MET A 413 9.00 -21.24 8.53
N SER A 414 9.76 -22.17 9.07
CA SER A 414 9.31 -23.50 9.47
C SER A 414 8.65 -23.49 10.87
N ASP A 415 8.54 -24.66 11.46
CA ASP A 415 8.14 -24.88 12.85
C ASP A 415 9.20 -24.47 13.89
N PHE A 416 10.39 -24.05 13.46
CA PHE A 416 11.39 -23.42 14.31
C PHE A 416 10.84 -22.11 14.92
N ALA A 417 10.08 -21.32 14.15
CA ALA A 417 9.41 -20.14 14.66
C ALA A 417 8.21 -20.53 15.53
N ARG A 418 8.29 -20.23 16.82
CA ARG A 418 7.17 -20.45 17.74
C ARG A 418 5.95 -19.63 17.31
N ARG A 419 4.85 -20.29 17.02
CA ARG A 419 3.60 -19.63 16.64
C ARG A 419 2.94 -19.01 17.87
N ILE A 420 2.63 -17.70 17.77
CA ILE A 420 1.94 -16.94 18.82
C ILE A 420 0.68 -16.32 18.25
N HIS A 421 -0.33 -16.18 19.11
CA HIS A 421 -1.52 -15.40 18.85
C HIS A 421 -1.62 -14.31 19.93
N PRO A 422 -1.06 -13.11 19.71
CA PRO A 422 -0.86 -12.10 20.73
C PRO A 422 -2.10 -11.80 21.59
N VAL A 423 -3.28 -11.72 20.97
CA VAL A 423 -4.54 -11.47 21.68
C VAL A 423 -4.94 -12.65 22.56
N ARG A 424 -4.94 -13.89 22.03
CA ARG A 424 -5.29 -15.10 22.80
C ARG A 424 -4.27 -15.39 23.89
N ASP A 425 -3.00 -15.14 23.61
CA ASP A 425 -1.93 -15.34 24.58
C ASP A 425 -2.03 -14.30 25.72
N TYR A 426 -2.40 -13.05 25.43
CA TYR A 426 -2.73 -12.05 26.43
C TYR A 426 -3.89 -12.53 27.33
N VAL A 427 -5.01 -12.96 26.72
CA VAL A 427 -6.19 -13.41 27.50
C VAL A 427 -5.88 -14.64 28.36
N ARG A 428 -5.02 -15.57 27.89
CA ARG A 428 -4.60 -16.74 28.67
C ARG A 428 -3.76 -16.40 29.91
N GLN A 429 -3.03 -15.30 29.85
CA GLN A 429 -2.13 -14.88 30.94
C GLN A 429 -2.82 -14.00 31.97
N LEU A 430 -4.08 -13.61 31.74
CA LEU A 430 -4.85 -12.78 32.65
C LEU A 430 -5.03 -13.46 34.02
N PRO A 431 -4.94 -12.70 35.12
CA PRO A 431 -5.22 -13.18 36.46
C PRO A 431 -6.69 -13.61 36.61
N ALA A 432 -7.03 -14.18 37.76
CA ALA A 432 -8.43 -14.39 38.13
C ALA A 432 -9.11 -13.03 38.38
N TRP A 433 -10.37 -12.91 37.96
CA TRP A 433 -11.15 -11.70 38.21
C TRP A 433 -11.42 -11.50 39.68
N ASP A 434 -11.15 -10.32 40.20
CA ASP A 434 -11.36 -9.92 41.60
C ASP A 434 -12.83 -9.58 41.97
N LYS A 435 -13.75 -9.75 41.01
CA LYS A 435 -15.19 -9.49 41.11
C LYS A 435 -15.55 -7.98 41.27
N VAL A 436 -14.63 -7.07 40.96
CA VAL A 436 -14.95 -5.64 40.85
C VAL A 436 -15.40 -5.35 39.40
N ASP A 437 -16.52 -4.66 39.24
CA ASP A 437 -17.07 -4.32 37.93
C ASP A 437 -16.31 -3.16 37.29
N ARG A 438 -15.31 -3.51 36.47
CA ARG A 438 -14.51 -2.54 35.72
C ARG A 438 -15.22 -2.00 34.50
N VAL A 439 -16.21 -2.72 33.98
CA VAL A 439 -17.01 -2.21 32.87
C VAL A 439 -17.84 -1.01 33.32
N ALA A 440 -18.42 -1.08 34.52
CA ALA A 440 -19.12 0.06 35.11
C ALA A 440 -18.19 1.26 35.39
N LEU A 441 -16.96 0.99 35.87
CA LEU A 441 -15.96 2.05 36.06
C LEU A 441 -15.55 2.69 34.74
N LEU A 442 -15.34 1.88 33.69
CA LEU A 442 -15.02 2.37 32.37
C LEU A 442 -16.15 3.22 31.79
N ALA A 443 -17.40 2.75 31.89
CA ALA A 443 -18.57 3.48 31.40
C ALA A 443 -18.76 4.83 32.10
N ALA A 444 -18.37 4.95 33.36
CA ALA A 444 -18.48 6.21 34.12
C ALA A 444 -17.59 7.34 33.57
N HIS A 445 -16.56 7.02 32.82
CA HIS A 445 -15.72 8.02 32.13
C HIS A 445 -16.33 8.58 30.84
N VAL A 446 -17.43 8.00 30.34
CA VAL A 446 -18.11 8.44 29.12
C VAL A 446 -19.47 9.03 29.50
N HIS A 447 -19.61 10.33 29.35
CA HIS A 447 -20.85 11.03 29.71
C HIS A 447 -21.74 11.09 28.46
N VAL A 448 -22.87 10.40 28.49
CA VAL A 448 -23.82 10.34 27.39
C VAL A 448 -25.05 11.19 27.66
N ASP A 449 -25.54 11.83 26.62
CA ASP A 449 -26.76 12.62 26.65
C ASP A 449 -28.00 11.77 26.33
N PRO A 450 -29.16 12.02 26.97
CA PRO A 450 -30.41 11.45 26.55
C PRO A 450 -30.76 11.89 25.12
N VAL A 451 -31.37 10.97 24.35
CA VAL A 451 -31.77 11.23 22.97
C VAL A 451 -33.29 10.99 22.75
N GLN A 452 -34.00 10.58 23.79
CA GLN A 452 -35.46 10.38 23.74
C GLN A 452 -36.14 11.38 24.67
N ASP A 453 -37.31 11.91 24.28
CA ASP A 453 -38.02 12.98 24.99
C ASP A 453 -38.30 12.71 26.47
N ASN A 454 -38.41 11.44 26.90
CA ASN A 454 -38.70 11.03 28.24
C ASN A 454 -37.54 10.26 28.94
N GLN A 455 -36.33 10.33 28.41
CA GLN A 455 -35.16 9.65 28.95
C GLN A 455 -34.42 10.57 29.91
N SER A 456 -34.20 10.13 31.14
CA SER A 456 -33.34 10.85 32.06
C SER A 456 -31.85 10.66 31.70
N PRO A 457 -30.95 11.54 32.14
CA PRO A 457 -29.51 11.34 31.99
C PRO A 457 -29.03 10.02 32.59
N GLU A 458 -29.62 9.61 33.72
CA GLU A 458 -29.31 8.34 34.39
C GLU A 458 -29.75 7.14 33.56
N ASP A 459 -30.94 7.19 32.93
CA ASP A 459 -31.43 6.13 32.01
C ASP A 459 -30.54 6.03 30.76
N ALA A 460 -30.06 7.16 30.25
CA ALA A 460 -29.14 7.18 29.11
C ALA A 460 -27.80 6.53 29.44
N GLN A 461 -27.27 6.86 30.64
CA GLN A 461 -26.01 6.29 31.13
C GLN A 461 -26.12 4.80 31.43
N GLU A 462 -27.26 4.35 32.01
CA GLU A 462 -27.53 2.92 32.24
C GLU A 462 -27.64 2.15 30.91
N LEU A 463 -28.30 2.73 29.91
CA LEU A 463 -28.40 2.14 28.59
C LEU A 463 -27.02 2.03 27.92
N PHE A 464 -26.18 3.03 28.08
CA PHE A 464 -24.82 3.02 27.56
C PHE A 464 -23.97 1.93 28.24
N LEU A 465 -23.97 1.89 29.57
CA LEU A 465 -23.29 0.85 30.34
C LEU A 465 -23.70 -0.56 29.88
N TRP A 466 -25.01 -0.81 29.79
CA TRP A 466 -25.53 -2.10 29.37
C TRP A 466 -25.11 -2.47 27.94
N ALA A 467 -25.15 -1.54 27.00
CA ALA A 467 -24.76 -1.79 25.60
C ALA A 467 -23.24 -1.96 25.46
N LEU A 468 -22.45 -1.12 26.17
CA LEU A 468 -20.99 -1.23 26.21
C LEU A 468 -20.56 -2.57 26.78
N HIS A 469 -21.19 -3.02 27.88
CA HIS A 469 -20.90 -4.31 28.50
C HIS A 469 -21.10 -5.47 27.52
N LYS A 470 -22.30 -5.54 26.89
CA LYS A 470 -22.56 -6.56 25.85
C LYS A 470 -21.57 -6.51 24.70
N TRP A 471 -21.23 -5.32 24.23
CA TRP A 471 -20.30 -5.14 23.14
C TRP A 471 -18.86 -5.58 23.50
N LEU A 472 -18.42 -5.31 24.73
CA LEU A 472 -17.10 -5.75 25.24
C LEU A 472 -17.03 -7.26 25.42
N VAL A 473 -18.08 -7.91 25.99
CA VAL A 473 -18.10 -9.37 26.09
C VAL A 473 -18.21 -10.03 24.70
N ALA A 474 -18.95 -9.43 23.75
CA ALA A 474 -18.95 -9.88 22.36
C ALA A 474 -17.57 -9.78 21.69
N THR A 475 -16.80 -8.73 22.02
CA THR A 475 -15.41 -8.57 21.59
C THR A 475 -14.53 -9.67 22.17
N MET A 476 -14.67 -9.98 23.45
CA MET A 476 -13.96 -11.09 24.09
C MET A 476 -14.31 -12.44 23.46
N ALA A 477 -15.60 -12.69 23.17
CA ALA A 477 -16.06 -13.90 22.49
C ALA A 477 -15.44 -14.05 21.08
N ASP A 478 -15.39 -12.96 20.32
CA ASP A 478 -14.74 -12.87 18.99
C ASP A 478 -13.26 -13.26 19.08
N TRP A 479 -12.53 -12.74 20.06
CA TRP A 479 -11.10 -13.03 20.24
C TRP A 479 -10.81 -14.47 20.63
N LEU A 480 -11.71 -15.12 21.37
CA LEU A 480 -11.52 -16.47 21.89
C LEU A 480 -11.99 -17.58 20.96
N SER A 481 -12.96 -17.31 20.07
CA SER A 481 -13.57 -18.31 19.18
C SER A 481 -13.41 -17.93 17.72
N ASP A 482 -13.05 -18.91 16.88
CA ASP A 482 -13.01 -18.74 15.42
C ASP A 482 -14.38 -18.81 14.74
N ASP A 483 -15.43 -19.18 15.49
CA ASP A 483 -16.81 -19.37 15.00
C ASP A 483 -17.73 -18.18 15.37
N ILE A 484 -17.24 -17.20 16.10
CA ILE A 484 -17.99 -16.05 16.61
C ILE A 484 -17.41 -14.78 16.04
N CYS A 485 -18.25 -13.81 15.73
CA CYS A 485 -17.79 -12.44 15.49
C CYS A 485 -18.73 -11.44 16.19
N ASN A 486 -18.18 -10.32 16.62
CA ASN A 486 -18.99 -9.23 17.17
C ASN A 486 -19.74 -8.52 16.03
N GLU A 487 -21.03 -8.78 15.90
CA GLU A 487 -21.86 -8.24 14.81
C GLU A 487 -22.26 -6.77 15.02
N THR A 488 -22.02 -6.21 16.21
CA THR A 488 -22.46 -4.87 16.57
C THR A 488 -21.33 -3.84 16.49
N ILE A 489 -21.70 -2.59 16.23
CA ILE A 489 -20.79 -1.46 16.03
C ILE A 489 -21.10 -0.43 17.10
N LEU A 490 -20.22 -0.28 18.09
CA LEU A 490 -20.34 0.75 19.10
C LEU A 490 -20.01 2.11 18.49
N THR A 491 -20.96 3.04 18.52
CA THR A 491 -20.88 4.31 17.80
C THR A 491 -21.04 5.50 18.74
N LEU A 492 -20.02 6.35 18.82
CA LEU A 492 -20.02 7.54 19.63
C LEU A 492 -20.14 8.79 18.76
N ILE A 493 -21.25 9.50 18.92
CA ILE A 493 -21.57 10.73 18.18
C ILE A 493 -21.51 11.93 19.13
N GLY A 494 -20.85 12.99 18.73
CA GLY A 494 -20.75 14.19 19.59
C GLY A 494 -19.75 15.21 19.06
N PRO A 495 -19.55 16.32 19.78
CA PRO A 495 -18.67 17.40 19.34
C PRO A 495 -17.24 16.92 19.05
N GLN A 496 -16.52 17.69 18.25
CA GLN A 496 -15.10 17.45 18.01
C GLN A 496 -14.29 17.76 19.28
N GLY A 497 -13.24 16.98 19.53
CA GLY A 497 -12.32 17.22 20.66
C GLY A 497 -12.71 16.55 21.99
N VAL A 498 -13.82 15.84 22.07
CA VAL A 498 -14.27 15.14 23.31
C VAL A 498 -13.67 13.72 23.48
N TYR A 499 -12.52 13.44 22.91
CA TYR A 499 -11.73 12.20 23.06
C TYR A 499 -12.37 10.90 22.54
N LYS A 500 -13.36 10.93 21.62
CA LYS A 500 -14.03 9.73 21.11
C LYS A 500 -13.06 8.69 20.54
N THR A 501 -12.21 9.07 19.57
CA THR A 501 -11.17 8.22 18.96
C THR A 501 -10.13 7.79 20.02
N THR A 502 -9.72 8.71 20.91
CA THR A 502 -8.80 8.39 22.00
C THR A 502 -9.38 7.34 22.93
N PHE A 503 -10.68 7.38 23.23
CA PHE A 503 -11.37 6.38 24.03
C PHE A 503 -11.22 4.99 23.45
N PHE A 504 -11.53 4.79 22.18
CA PHE A 504 -11.42 3.49 21.52
C PHE A 504 -9.99 2.96 21.48
N ARG A 505 -8.99 3.82 21.23
CA ARG A 505 -7.58 3.44 21.28
C ARG A 505 -7.17 2.98 22.69
N TYR A 506 -7.65 3.65 23.72
CA TYR A 506 -7.33 3.36 25.12
C TYR A 506 -8.24 2.28 25.73
N LEU A 507 -9.20 1.74 25.02
CA LEU A 507 -9.85 0.48 25.41
C LEU A 507 -8.84 -0.66 25.45
N LEU A 508 -7.87 -0.67 24.52
CA LEU A 508 -6.87 -1.72 24.46
C LEU A 508 -5.70 -1.47 25.43
N PRO A 509 -5.24 -2.53 26.13
CA PRO A 509 -4.04 -2.45 26.94
C PRO A 509 -2.82 -2.12 26.07
N PRO A 510 -1.75 -1.55 26.63
CA PRO A 510 -0.56 -1.14 25.87
C PRO A 510 0.01 -2.23 24.95
N SER A 511 -0.02 -3.49 25.38
CA SER A 511 0.47 -4.64 24.61
C SER A 511 -0.38 -4.98 23.37
N LEU A 512 -1.67 -4.65 23.37
CA LEU A 512 -2.59 -4.89 22.26
C LEU A 512 -2.89 -3.65 21.40
N ARG A 513 -2.46 -2.45 21.82
CA ARG A 513 -2.62 -1.22 21.02
C ARG A 513 -2.02 -1.28 19.61
N PRO A 514 -0.95 -2.04 19.33
CA PRO A 514 -0.49 -2.25 17.96
C PRO A 514 -1.50 -2.95 17.02
N TYR A 515 -2.55 -3.56 17.58
CA TYR A 515 -3.66 -4.19 16.86
C TYR A 515 -4.93 -3.34 16.86
N TYR A 516 -4.81 -2.05 17.09
CA TYR A 516 -5.86 -1.06 16.88
C TYR A 516 -5.61 -0.29 15.60
N LEU A 517 -6.65 -0.12 14.80
CA LEU A 517 -6.57 0.63 13.55
C LEU A 517 -7.64 1.71 13.51
N GLU A 518 -7.22 2.94 13.26
CA GLU A 518 -8.09 4.04 12.84
C GLU A 518 -8.26 3.96 11.33
N ASN A 519 -9.45 3.65 10.88
CA ASN A 519 -9.77 3.59 9.45
C ASN A 519 -10.45 4.89 9.02
N SER A 520 -9.68 5.75 8.35
CA SER A 520 -10.15 6.98 7.74
C SER A 520 -10.62 6.78 6.28
N SER A 521 -10.59 5.55 5.76
CA SER A 521 -11.15 5.28 4.44
C SER A 521 -12.68 5.28 4.53
N ASN A 522 -13.33 6.05 3.67
CA ASN A 522 -14.80 6.15 3.59
C ASN A 522 -15.44 4.91 2.91
N SER A 523 -14.79 3.75 2.92
CA SER A 523 -15.25 2.54 2.24
C SER A 523 -14.51 1.32 2.79
N PHE A 524 -15.18 0.16 2.81
CA PHE A 524 -14.59 -1.16 3.11
C PHE A 524 -14.49 -2.06 1.87
N SER A 525 -14.51 -1.46 0.68
CA SER A 525 -14.51 -2.20 -0.60
C SER A 525 -13.13 -2.67 -1.05
N GLN A 526 -12.05 -2.12 -0.48
CA GLN A 526 -10.69 -2.48 -0.86
C GLN A 526 -10.24 -3.76 -0.14
N LYS A 527 -9.32 -4.48 -0.78
CA LYS A 527 -8.76 -5.71 -0.19
C LYS A 527 -7.97 -5.43 1.09
N ASP A 528 -7.35 -4.27 1.17
CA ASP A 528 -6.56 -3.85 2.33
C ASP A 528 -7.45 -3.60 3.55
N ASP A 529 -8.67 -3.09 3.35
CA ASP A 529 -9.67 -2.94 4.42
C ASP A 529 -10.10 -4.31 4.99
N GLN A 530 -10.22 -5.33 4.13
CA GLN A 530 -10.54 -6.69 4.58
C GLN A 530 -9.37 -7.35 5.31
N ILE A 531 -8.13 -7.05 4.92
CA ILE A 531 -6.93 -7.48 5.63
C ILE A 531 -6.90 -6.83 7.01
N ALA A 532 -7.22 -5.54 7.11
CA ALA A 532 -7.29 -4.82 8.39
C ALA A 532 -8.23 -5.48 9.40
N LEU A 533 -9.37 -6.04 8.95
CA LEU A 533 -10.34 -6.73 9.81
C LEU A 533 -9.84 -8.07 10.38
N VAL A 534 -8.81 -8.66 9.80
CA VAL A 534 -8.22 -9.91 10.31
C VAL A 534 -6.90 -9.70 11.04
N GLU A 535 -6.25 -8.54 10.83
CA GLU A 535 -4.96 -8.20 11.44
C GLU A 535 -5.07 -7.34 12.70
N ASN A 536 -6.25 -6.80 12.98
CA ASN A 536 -6.49 -5.98 14.14
C ASN A 536 -7.57 -6.59 15.04
N CYS A 537 -7.55 -6.27 16.31
CA CYS A 537 -8.56 -6.69 17.28
C CYS A 537 -9.65 -5.64 17.47
N LEU A 538 -9.40 -4.40 17.09
CA LEU A 538 -10.35 -3.31 17.08
C LEU A 538 -10.09 -2.39 15.87
N VAL A 539 -11.13 -2.15 15.07
CA VAL A 539 -11.08 -1.22 13.94
C VAL A 539 -12.10 -0.11 14.16
N GLU A 540 -11.62 1.10 14.27
CA GLU A 540 -12.44 2.30 14.37
C GLU A 540 -12.74 2.85 12.98
N ILE A 541 -13.99 3.21 12.76
CA ILE A 541 -14.48 3.90 11.58
C ILE A 541 -14.61 5.37 11.93
N GLU A 542 -13.71 6.19 11.41
CA GLU A 542 -13.76 7.63 11.61
C GLU A 542 -14.83 8.25 10.69
N GLU A 543 -15.45 9.34 11.15
CA GLU A 543 -16.41 10.14 10.39
C GLU A 543 -17.50 9.32 9.70
N ILE A 544 -18.14 8.42 10.45
CA ILE A 544 -19.19 7.53 9.94
C ILE A 544 -20.33 8.28 9.23
N ASP A 545 -20.55 9.53 9.58
CA ASP A 545 -21.51 10.46 9.00
C ASP A 545 -21.18 10.83 7.54
N MET A 546 -19.97 10.58 7.06
CA MET A 546 -19.57 10.76 5.66
C MET A 546 -19.84 9.54 4.76
N PHE A 547 -20.27 8.40 5.34
CA PHE A 547 -20.51 7.17 4.61
C PHE A 547 -21.74 7.27 3.71
N LYS A 548 -21.62 6.75 2.48
CA LYS A 548 -22.72 6.64 1.53
C LYS A 548 -23.51 5.36 1.75
N ASP A 549 -24.74 5.30 1.25
CA ASP A 549 -25.62 4.11 1.35
C ASP A 549 -24.95 2.81 0.90
N ARG A 550 -24.11 2.86 -0.14
CA ARG A 550 -23.37 1.71 -0.63
C ARG A 550 -22.36 1.20 0.39
N ASP A 551 -21.64 2.09 1.02
CA ASP A 551 -20.57 1.78 1.98
C ASP A 551 -21.20 1.22 3.26
N ASN A 552 -22.34 1.77 3.69
CA ASN A 552 -23.15 1.24 4.78
C ASN A 552 -23.66 -0.19 4.50
N ALA A 553 -24.07 -0.50 3.27
CA ALA A 553 -24.51 -1.85 2.89
C ALA A 553 -23.35 -2.85 2.92
N GLU A 554 -22.16 -2.43 2.51
CA GLU A 554 -20.95 -3.25 2.54
C GLU A 554 -20.50 -3.52 3.98
N LEU A 555 -20.45 -2.50 4.82
CA LEU A 555 -20.12 -2.60 6.24
C LEU A 555 -21.07 -3.56 6.96
N LYS A 556 -22.37 -3.49 6.68
CA LYS A 556 -23.37 -4.43 7.19
C LYS A 556 -23.11 -5.87 6.77
N SER A 557 -22.67 -6.07 5.54
CA SER A 557 -22.28 -7.40 5.06
C SER A 557 -21.03 -7.91 5.76
N LEU A 558 -20.06 -7.04 6.01
CA LEU A 558 -18.79 -7.40 6.65
C LEU A 558 -18.95 -7.64 8.15
N SER A 559 -19.82 -6.87 8.84
CA SER A 559 -20.01 -6.99 10.29
C SER A 559 -20.54 -8.36 10.74
N THR A 560 -21.19 -9.11 9.86
CA THR A 560 -21.73 -10.46 10.15
C THR A 560 -20.89 -11.60 9.61
N LYS A 561 -19.78 -11.30 8.91
CA LYS A 561 -18.89 -12.35 8.38
C LYS A 561 -17.90 -12.79 9.45
N VAL A 562 -18.01 -14.03 9.87
CA VAL A 562 -17.03 -14.66 10.78
C VAL A 562 -15.70 -14.90 10.08
N THR A 563 -15.71 -15.27 8.81
CA THR A 563 -14.52 -15.61 8.05
C THR A 563 -14.41 -14.78 6.78
N LEU A 564 -13.24 -14.25 6.53
CA LEU A 564 -12.89 -13.49 5.32
C LEU A 564 -11.89 -14.28 4.47
N LYS A 565 -12.07 -14.23 3.15
CA LYS A 565 -11.13 -14.81 2.18
C LYS A 565 -10.19 -13.72 1.70
N ILE A 566 -8.98 -13.71 2.23
CA ILE A 566 -7.98 -12.71 1.92
C ILE A 566 -6.83 -13.31 1.09
N ARG A 567 -6.19 -12.46 0.30
CA ARG A 567 -4.93 -12.76 -0.38
C ARG A 567 -4.05 -11.52 -0.27
N ARG A 568 -2.98 -11.63 0.52
CA ARG A 568 -2.00 -10.54 0.63
C ARG A 568 -1.22 -10.34 -0.67
N PRO A 569 -0.65 -9.15 -0.89
CA PRO A 569 0.28 -8.93 -1.99
C PRO A 569 1.39 -9.99 -1.97
N TYR A 570 1.65 -10.57 -3.15
CA TYR A 570 2.66 -11.63 -3.37
C TYR A 570 2.35 -13.03 -2.82
N ASP A 571 1.25 -13.23 -2.10
CA ASP A 571 0.82 -14.58 -1.68
C ASP A 571 0.36 -15.41 -2.87
N LYS A 572 0.74 -16.69 -2.86
CA LYS A 572 0.33 -17.65 -3.90
C LYS A 572 -1.11 -18.15 -3.71
N PHE A 573 -1.58 -18.18 -2.47
CA PHE A 573 -2.86 -18.80 -2.09
C PHE A 573 -3.81 -17.78 -1.46
N VAL A 574 -5.12 -18.01 -1.66
CA VAL A 574 -6.18 -17.32 -0.92
C VAL A 574 -6.36 -18.08 0.41
N MET A 575 -6.30 -17.36 1.52
CA MET A 575 -6.50 -17.94 2.85
C MET A 575 -7.86 -17.52 3.42
N ALA A 576 -8.52 -18.44 4.09
CA ALA A 576 -9.68 -18.13 4.92
C ALA A 576 -9.18 -17.78 6.32
N LYS A 577 -9.47 -16.57 6.79
CA LYS A 577 -9.04 -16.05 8.09
C LYS A 577 -10.27 -15.64 8.90
N HIS A 578 -10.22 -15.87 10.20
CA HIS A 578 -11.20 -15.34 11.13
C HIS A 578 -11.16 -13.79 11.12
N ARG A 579 -12.32 -13.14 11.18
CA ARG A 579 -12.43 -11.71 11.35
C ARG A 579 -12.27 -11.36 12.83
N LEU A 580 -11.06 -11.04 13.24
CA LEU A 580 -10.70 -10.78 14.64
C LEU A 580 -11.21 -9.41 15.14
N ALA A 581 -11.42 -8.45 14.23
CA ALA A 581 -11.74 -7.08 14.59
C ALA A 581 -13.19 -6.92 15.01
N SER A 582 -13.42 -6.47 16.24
CA SER A 582 -14.64 -5.76 16.59
C SER A 582 -14.65 -4.37 15.98
N LEU A 583 -15.84 -3.89 15.60
CA LEU A 583 -16.01 -2.59 14.98
C LEU A 583 -16.51 -1.55 15.97
N CYS A 584 -15.93 -0.37 15.91
CA CYS A 584 -16.44 0.82 16.57
C CYS A 584 -16.44 2.01 15.59
N ALA A 585 -17.18 3.06 15.91
CA ALA A 585 -17.28 4.20 15.02
C ALA A 585 -17.39 5.52 15.80
N THR A 586 -16.90 6.60 15.16
CA THR A 586 -17.07 7.96 15.64
C THR A 586 -17.68 8.85 14.56
N GLY A 587 -18.45 9.84 14.97
CA GLY A 587 -19.04 10.84 14.09
C GLY A 587 -19.29 12.15 14.81
N ASN A 588 -19.51 13.20 14.03
CA ASN A 588 -19.78 14.54 14.53
C ASN A 588 -21.24 14.98 14.25
N GLN A 589 -21.89 14.38 13.25
CA GLN A 589 -23.27 14.67 12.90
C GLN A 589 -24.22 13.68 13.57
N GLU A 590 -25.24 14.21 14.22
CA GLU A 590 -26.19 13.39 14.97
C GLU A 590 -27.04 12.49 14.05
N ARG A 591 -27.32 12.90 12.82
CA ARG A 591 -28.15 12.14 11.88
C ARG A 591 -27.34 11.59 10.74
N PHE A 592 -27.09 10.29 10.76
CA PHE A 592 -26.27 9.60 9.76
C PHE A 592 -26.81 8.23 9.31
N LEU A 593 -27.75 7.64 10.04
CA LEU A 593 -28.30 6.34 9.69
C LEU A 593 -29.35 6.49 8.57
N THR A 594 -29.05 5.89 7.41
CA THR A 594 -29.90 5.99 6.21
C THR A 594 -30.83 4.79 5.99
N ASP A 595 -30.60 3.67 6.70
CA ASP A 595 -31.31 2.40 6.47
C ASP A 595 -32.33 2.11 7.56
N ASP A 596 -33.57 1.90 7.15
CA ASP A 596 -34.71 1.58 8.03
C ASP A 596 -34.69 0.14 8.58
N THR A 597 -33.90 -0.78 7.97
CA THR A 597 -33.99 -2.22 8.24
C THR A 597 -32.73 -2.82 8.88
N GLY A 598 -31.60 -2.14 8.81
CA GLY A 598 -30.28 -2.65 9.27
C GLY A 598 -29.75 -2.05 10.56
N ASN A 599 -30.49 -1.16 11.18
CA ASN A 599 -30.02 -0.36 12.33
C ASN A 599 -29.78 -1.17 13.61
N ARG A 600 -30.21 -2.42 13.69
CA ARG A 600 -29.99 -3.29 14.86
C ARG A 600 -28.51 -3.59 15.16
N ARG A 601 -27.61 -3.33 14.21
CA ARG A 601 -26.15 -3.53 14.41
C ARG A 601 -25.47 -2.34 15.07
N TRP A 602 -26.12 -1.20 15.03
CA TRP A 602 -25.57 0.03 15.55
C TRP A 602 -25.93 0.21 17.04
N LEU A 603 -24.95 0.52 17.85
CA LEU A 603 -25.09 0.91 19.24
C LEU A 603 -24.70 2.39 19.34
N CYS A 604 -25.66 3.26 18.98
CA CYS A 604 -25.39 4.70 18.85
C CYS A 604 -25.66 5.44 20.17
N PHE A 605 -24.69 6.25 20.57
CA PHE A 605 -24.80 7.10 21.75
C PHE A 605 -24.33 8.51 21.45
N ARG A 606 -25.08 9.50 21.95
CA ARG A 606 -24.68 10.89 21.93
C ARG A 606 -23.80 11.15 23.14
N VAL A 607 -22.56 11.59 22.87
CA VAL A 607 -21.55 11.82 23.89
C VAL A 607 -21.39 13.31 24.13
N ALA A 608 -21.63 13.74 25.36
CA ALA A 608 -21.37 15.11 25.79
C ALA A 608 -19.88 15.34 26.05
N ASN A 609 -19.23 14.41 26.75
CA ASN A 609 -17.82 14.48 27.11
C ASN A 609 -17.27 13.07 27.42
N ILE A 610 -15.96 12.91 27.31
CA ILE A 610 -15.21 11.74 27.80
C ILE A 610 -14.05 12.26 28.64
N ASP A 611 -13.87 11.70 29.83
CA ASP A 611 -12.70 12.02 30.66
C ASP A 611 -11.42 11.63 29.92
N ASN A 612 -10.37 12.43 30.04
CA ASN A 612 -9.15 12.23 29.26
C ASN A 612 -8.57 10.82 29.43
N PRO A 613 -8.64 9.94 28.41
CA PRO A 613 -8.20 8.54 28.53
C PRO A 613 -6.71 8.37 28.79
N ARG A 614 -5.91 9.41 28.51
CA ARG A 614 -4.45 9.39 28.75
C ARG A 614 -4.12 9.53 30.24
N ALA A 615 -5.05 10.03 31.03
CA ALA A 615 -4.89 10.22 32.46
C ALA A 615 -5.51 9.08 33.29
N TRP A 616 -6.08 8.06 32.63
CA TRP A 616 -6.69 6.96 33.38
C TRP A 616 -5.64 6.07 34.02
N ASP A 617 -5.78 5.85 35.34
CA ASP A 617 -5.10 4.76 36.03
C ASP A 617 -6.03 3.53 36.06
N PHE A 618 -6.03 2.81 34.89
CA PHE A 618 -7.02 1.78 34.63
C PHE A 618 -6.39 0.38 34.62
N ASP A 619 -6.95 -0.52 35.42
CA ASP A 619 -6.51 -1.92 35.51
C ASP A 619 -7.07 -2.74 34.36
N TYR A 620 -6.33 -2.75 33.23
CA TYR A 620 -6.70 -3.52 32.05
C TYR A 620 -6.73 -5.04 32.28
N GLU A 621 -5.83 -5.57 33.10
CA GLU A 621 -5.79 -7.01 33.34
C GLU A 621 -7.07 -7.46 34.01
N GLN A 622 -7.58 -6.71 34.99
CA GLN A 622 -8.81 -7.03 35.64
C GLN A 622 -10.07 -6.73 34.79
N LEU A 623 -10.06 -5.72 33.95
CA LEU A 623 -11.14 -5.52 32.97
C LEU A 623 -11.29 -6.73 32.06
N TYR A 624 -10.19 -7.14 31.45
CA TYR A 624 -10.24 -8.27 30.52
C TYR A 624 -10.41 -9.62 31.23
N ALA A 625 -9.98 -9.76 32.47
CA ALA A 625 -10.30 -10.91 33.32
C ALA A 625 -11.81 -10.99 33.62
N GLN A 626 -12.47 -9.86 33.90
CA GLN A 626 -13.94 -9.79 34.04
C GLN A 626 -14.63 -10.28 32.78
N LEU A 627 -14.29 -9.71 31.61
CA LEU A 627 -14.93 -10.04 30.33
C LEU A 627 -14.69 -11.52 29.95
N ARG A 628 -13.51 -12.07 30.22
CA ARG A 628 -13.20 -13.47 30.02
C ARG A 628 -14.05 -14.39 30.89
N ASP A 629 -14.10 -14.12 32.19
CA ASP A 629 -14.83 -14.93 33.14
C ASP A 629 -16.35 -14.87 32.87
N GLU A 630 -16.90 -13.69 32.58
CA GLU A 630 -18.30 -13.51 32.18
C GLU A 630 -18.65 -14.27 30.90
N TYR A 631 -17.77 -14.25 29.89
CA TYR A 631 -17.95 -15.05 28.67
C TYR A 631 -18.03 -16.55 29.00
N TYR A 632 -17.11 -17.07 29.82
CA TYR A 632 -17.12 -18.50 30.21
C TYR A 632 -18.28 -18.87 31.12
N ASP A 633 -18.76 -17.93 31.93
CA ASP A 633 -19.94 -18.10 32.77
C ASP A 633 -21.26 -18.04 31.96
N GLY A 634 -21.19 -17.80 30.64
CA GLY A 634 -22.34 -17.83 29.73
C GLY A 634 -23.12 -16.52 29.67
N PHE A 635 -22.45 -15.37 29.90
CA PHE A 635 -23.07 -14.05 29.72
C PHE A 635 -23.63 -13.90 28.31
N ALA A 636 -24.90 -13.45 28.21
CA ALA A 636 -25.58 -13.25 26.94
C ALA A 636 -25.09 -11.98 26.23
N TYR A 637 -24.00 -12.08 25.49
CA TYR A 637 -23.40 -10.95 24.75
C TYR A 637 -24.15 -10.57 23.47
N TRP A 638 -25.01 -11.46 22.94
CA TRP A 638 -25.89 -11.16 21.81
C TRP A 638 -27.13 -10.40 22.26
N PHE A 639 -27.78 -9.70 21.33
CA PHE A 639 -29.01 -8.99 21.62
C PHE A 639 -30.23 -9.85 21.28
N SER A 640 -31.12 -10.04 22.24
CA SER A 640 -32.45 -10.67 22.05
C SER A 640 -33.39 -9.73 21.28
N LYS A 641 -34.47 -10.23 20.71
CA LYS A 641 -35.45 -9.40 19.98
C LYS A 641 -35.98 -8.18 20.77
N PRO A 642 -36.35 -8.30 22.07
CA PRO A 642 -36.71 -7.12 22.85
C PRO A 642 -35.57 -6.10 23.01
N GLU A 643 -34.35 -6.59 23.17
CA GLU A 643 -33.18 -5.75 23.31
C GLU A 643 -32.81 -5.07 21.97
N GLU A 644 -32.95 -5.78 20.83
CA GLU A 644 -32.82 -5.17 19.50
C GLU A 644 -33.85 -4.04 19.30
N GLU A 645 -35.10 -4.21 19.80
CA GLU A 645 -36.10 -3.16 19.68
C GLU A 645 -35.79 -1.95 20.58
N ARG A 646 -35.23 -2.19 21.79
CA ARG A 646 -34.74 -1.11 22.67
C ARG A 646 -33.64 -0.28 21.98
N MET A 647 -32.66 -0.94 21.37
CA MET A 647 -31.61 -0.26 20.61
C MET A 647 -32.13 0.43 19.35
N LYS A 648 -33.12 -0.14 18.69
CA LYS A 648 -33.76 0.49 17.54
C LYS A 648 -34.46 1.80 17.92
N GLN A 649 -35.13 1.85 19.08
CA GLN A 649 -35.72 3.08 19.61
C GLN A 649 -34.66 4.13 19.87
N GLN A 650 -33.53 3.75 20.48
CA GLN A 650 -32.35 4.61 20.67
C GLN A 650 -31.81 5.14 19.34
N ASN A 651 -31.65 4.26 18.35
CA ASN A 651 -31.07 4.60 17.03
C ASN A 651 -32.01 5.45 16.16
N GLU A 652 -33.30 5.52 16.46
CA GLU A 652 -34.26 6.34 15.71
C GLU A 652 -33.89 7.83 15.74
N TYR A 653 -33.26 8.32 16.82
CA TYR A 653 -32.73 9.68 16.92
C TYR A 653 -31.66 9.98 15.88
N PHE A 654 -30.80 8.99 15.60
CA PHE A 654 -29.66 9.13 14.68
C PHE A 654 -30.03 8.89 13.21
N ARG A 655 -31.32 8.62 12.95
CA ARG A 655 -31.80 8.31 11.59
C ARG A 655 -32.02 9.58 10.78
N ILE A 656 -31.54 9.55 9.54
CA ILE A 656 -31.88 10.57 8.53
C ILE A 656 -33.31 10.34 8.08
N VAL A 657 -34.17 11.28 8.34
CA VAL A 657 -35.55 11.27 7.83
C VAL A 657 -35.53 11.65 6.37
N SER A 658 -35.95 10.74 5.47
CA SER A 658 -35.98 11.01 4.04
C SER A 658 -37.05 12.07 3.70
N ASP A 659 -36.83 12.83 2.60
CA ASP A 659 -37.82 13.81 2.13
C ASP A 659 -39.17 13.15 1.87
N GLU A 660 -39.17 11.91 1.34
CA GLU A 660 -40.41 11.16 1.09
C GLU A 660 -41.15 10.87 2.41
N GLU A 661 -40.43 10.55 3.46
CA GLU A 661 -41.02 10.34 4.78
C GLU A 661 -41.59 11.63 5.35
N GLN A 662 -40.86 12.73 5.25
CA GLN A 662 -41.35 14.04 5.69
C GLN A 662 -42.64 14.41 4.95
N LEU A 663 -42.65 14.26 3.62
CA LEU A 663 -43.84 14.55 2.81
C LEU A 663 -45.04 13.65 3.20
N ILE A 664 -44.77 12.38 3.47
CA ILE A 664 -45.83 11.45 3.93
C ILE A 664 -46.33 11.86 5.32
N ARG A 665 -45.44 12.12 6.27
CA ARG A 665 -45.82 12.50 7.64
C ARG A 665 -46.54 13.86 7.72
N CYS A 666 -46.15 14.79 6.85
CA CYS A 666 -46.88 16.09 6.74
C CYS A 666 -48.28 15.97 6.15
N ARG A 667 -48.58 14.93 5.40
CA ARG A 667 -49.87 14.80 4.70
C ARG A 667 -50.80 13.71 5.24
N PHE A 668 -50.22 12.64 5.79
CA PHE A 668 -50.95 11.45 6.20
C PHE A 668 -50.59 11.02 7.61
N ARG A 669 -51.62 10.60 8.37
CA ARG A 669 -51.46 9.89 9.65
C ARG A 669 -52.31 8.66 9.71
N LYS A 670 -52.09 7.83 10.72
CA LYS A 670 -52.98 6.70 11.02
C LYS A 670 -54.34 7.23 11.49
N PRO A 671 -55.46 6.66 11.00
CA PRO A 671 -56.76 7.06 11.47
C PRO A 671 -56.97 6.64 12.92
N LYS A 672 -57.56 7.52 13.73
CA LYS A 672 -57.99 7.20 15.10
C LYS A 672 -59.25 6.32 15.06
N ALA A 673 -59.57 5.67 16.17
CA ALA A 673 -60.77 4.81 16.24
C ALA A 673 -62.05 5.63 15.96
N GLY A 674 -62.82 5.24 14.93
CA GLY A 674 -64.04 5.91 14.51
C GLY A 674 -63.86 7.06 13.50
N GLU A 675 -62.63 7.43 13.12
CA GLU A 675 -62.38 8.45 12.08
C GLU A 675 -62.59 7.89 10.66
N PRO A 676 -63.06 8.72 9.72
CA PRO A 676 -63.09 8.34 8.32
C PRO A 676 -61.66 8.18 7.77
N PHE A 677 -61.43 7.19 6.92
CA PHE A 677 -60.13 6.94 6.32
C PHE A 677 -60.19 6.75 4.82
N LYS A 678 -59.13 7.10 4.12
CA LYS A 678 -58.93 6.82 2.69
C LYS A 678 -58.14 5.54 2.51
N ARG A 679 -58.51 4.75 1.48
CA ARG A 679 -57.75 3.56 1.05
C ARG A 679 -56.93 3.96 -0.17
N LEU A 680 -55.60 4.18 0.03
CA LEU A 680 -54.71 4.57 -1.03
C LEU A 680 -53.62 3.51 -1.27
N ASN A 681 -53.32 3.26 -2.52
CA ASN A 681 -52.17 2.40 -2.89
C ASN A 681 -50.89 3.24 -2.98
N SER A 682 -49.75 2.57 -2.99
CA SER A 682 -48.44 3.24 -3.03
C SER A 682 -48.27 4.15 -4.27
N ALA A 683 -48.85 3.79 -5.41
CA ALA A 683 -48.77 4.60 -6.62
C ALA A 683 -49.54 5.92 -6.50
N THR A 684 -50.76 5.86 -5.92
CA THR A 684 -51.57 7.06 -5.66
C THR A 684 -50.88 7.96 -4.62
N ILE A 685 -50.33 7.38 -3.54
CA ILE A 685 -49.56 8.16 -2.55
C ILE A 685 -48.38 8.82 -3.23
N ALA A 686 -47.62 8.08 -4.04
CA ALA A 686 -46.48 8.61 -4.78
C ALA A 686 -46.85 9.82 -5.67
N GLN A 687 -47.98 9.72 -6.38
CA GLN A 687 -48.50 10.87 -7.17
C GLN A 687 -48.83 12.07 -6.28
N MET A 688 -49.46 11.83 -5.13
CA MET A 688 -49.91 12.90 -4.22
C MET A 688 -48.75 13.63 -3.52
N ILE A 689 -47.61 12.98 -3.31
CA ILE A 689 -46.42 13.60 -2.68
C ILE A 689 -45.34 13.99 -3.67
N SER A 690 -45.45 13.64 -4.96
CA SER A 690 -44.55 14.10 -6.00
C SER A 690 -44.74 15.60 -6.24
N TYR A 691 -43.62 16.34 -6.30
CA TYR A 691 -43.62 17.78 -6.45
C TYR A 691 -42.62 18.22 -7.54
N GLY A 692 -43.07 19.10 -8.43
CA GLY A 692 -42.25 19.62 -9.52
C GLY A 692 -41.71 18.52 -10.46
N SER A 693 -40.43 18.57 -10.77
CA SER A 693 -39.75 17.58 -11.62
C SER A 693 -39.35 16.28 -10.89
N ARG A 694 -39.50 16.23 -9.56
CA ARG A 694 -39.12 15.06 -8.74
C ARG A 694 -40.26 14.03 -8.69
N GLN A 695 -40.12 12.95 -9.45
CA GLN A 695 -41.05 11.82 -9.42
C GLN A 695 -40.63 10.80 -8.36
N ILE A 696 -41.51 10.56 -7.39
CA ILE A 696 -41.33 9.55 -6.35
C ILE A 696 -41.91 8.23 -6.83
N THR A 697 -41.17 7.12 -6.68
CA THR A 697 -41.60 5.81 -7.13
C THR A 697 -42.51 5.14 -6.10
N SER A 698 -43.49 4.35 -6.56
CA SER A 698 -44.39 3.57 -5.69
C SER A 698 -43.62 2.56 -4.82
N ARG A 699 -42.47 2.07 -5.29
CA ARG A 699 -41.60 1.18 -4.52
C ARG A 699 -41.01 1.89 -3.32
N ARG A 700 -40.52 3.12 -3.51
CA ARG A 700 -39.94 3.95 -2.43
C ARG A 700 -41.01 4.29 -1.39
N VAL A 701 -42.18 4.71 -1.82
CA VAL A 701 -43.33 4.94 -0.92
C VAL A 701 -43.67 3.71 -0.10
N SER A 702 -43.71 2.52 -0.73
CA SER A 702 -43.99 1.27 0.02
C SER A 702 -42.96 0.97 1.10
N LEU A 703 -41.70 1.23 0.84
CA LEU A 703 -40.64 1.06 1.82
C LEU A 703 -40.77 2.04 2.99
N VAL A 704 -40.97 3.31 2.67
CA VAL A 704 -41.12 4.38 3.69
C VAL A 704 -42.38 4.11 4.53
N MET A 705 -43.53 3.81 3.91
CA MET A 705 -44.76 3.49 4.64
C MET A 705 -44.60 2.33 5.63
N LYS A 706 -43.87 1.30 5.23
CA LYS A 706 -43.55 0.17 6.12
C LYS A 706 -42.65 0.61 7.26
N ALA A 707 -41.63 1.41 6.97
CA ALA A 707 -40.66 1.92 7.96
C ALA A 707 -41.35 2.77 9.04
N ILE A 708 -42.25 3.66 8.66
CA ILE A 708 -43.02 4.47 9.60
C ILE A 708 -44.24 3.75 10.22
N GLY A 709 -44.30 2.42 10.05
CA GLY A 709 -45.24 1.55 10.75
C GLY A 709 -46.65 1.51 10.17
N PHE A 710 -46.87 1.90 8.90
CA PHE A 710 -48.15 1.68 8.24
C PHE A 710 -48.22 0.25 7.68
N HIS A 711 -49.30 -0.45 7.99
CA HIS A 711 -49.56 -1.79 7.45
C HIS A 711 -50.42 -1.73 6.21
N SER A 712 -49.97 -2.43 5.14
CA SER A 712 -50.78 -2.58 3.95
C SER A 712 -51.79 -3.71 4.09
N GLU A 713 -53.00 -3.49 3.63
CA GLU A 713 -54.03 -4.50 3.49
C GLU A 713 -54.21 -4.87 2.01
N ARG A 714 -54.56 -6.14 1.74
CA ARG A 714 -54.77 -6.63 0.38
C ARG A 714 -56.24 -6.90 0.13
N ASN A 715 -56.77 -6.46 -0.99
CA ASN A 715 -58.07 -6.83 -1.49
C ASN A 715 -57.98 -7.29 -2.96
N SER A 716 -59.13 -7.59 -3.59
CA SER A 716 -59.21 -8.02 -5.00
C SER A 716 -58.65 -6.98 -6.00
N LYS A 717 -58.47 -5.72 -5.61
CA LYS A 717 -57.96 -4.59 -6.42
C LYS A 717 -56.46 -4.25 -6.13
N GLY A 718 -55.81 -4.97 -5.20
CA GLY A 718 -54.41 -4.75 -4.87
C GLY A 718 -54.14 -4.44 -3.40
N CYS A 719 -52.90 -3.96 -3.11
CA CYS A 719 -52.46 -3.54 -1.77
C CYS A 719 -52.78 -2.06 -1.54
N TYR A 720 -53.31 -1.71 -0.37
CA TYR A 720 -53.63 -0.36 0.02
C TYR A 720 -53.31 -0.12 1.49
N TYR A 721 -53.15 1.16 1.84
CA TYR A 721 -52.99 1.63 3.22
C TYR A 721 -54.26 2.38 3.64
N LYS A 722 -54.65 2.22 4.92
CA LYS A 722 -55.70 3.03 5.55
C LYS A 722 -55.07 4.30 6.12
N LEU A 723 -55.44 5.45 5.58
CA LEU A 723 -54.81 6.74 5.90
C LEU A 723 -55.86 7.79 6.20
N PHE A 724 -55.56 8.64 7.15
CA PHE A 724 -56.26 9.90 7.34
C PHE A 724 -55.41 11.00 6.67
N GLU A 725 -56.01 11.72 5.75
CA GLU A 725 -55.36 12.91 5.12
C GLU A 725 -55.62 14.11 6.01
N MET A 726 -54.54 14.66 6.53
CA MET A 726 -54.57 15.84 7.44
C MET A 726 -55.01 17.10 6.72
N ASP A 727 -55.67 17.99 7.43
CA ASP A 727 -55.94 19.33 6.95
C ASP A 727 -54.70 20.25 7.02
N ASN A 728 -54.80 21.48 6.44
CA ASN A 728 -53.67 22.41 6.39
C ASN A 728 -53.23 22.80 7.80
N ASN A 729 -54.10 22.86 8.79
CA ASN A 729 -53.76 23.25 10.15
C ASN A 729 -52.99 22.12 10.89
N GLU A 730 -53.46 20.87 10.73
CA GLU A 730 -52.75 19.70 11.27
C GLU A 730 -51.41 19.50 10.58
N SER A 731 -51.34 19.66 9.25
CA SER A 731 -50.07 19.60 8.48
C SER A 731 -49.08 20.68 8.91
N GLN A 732 -49.55 21.92 9.11
CA GLN A 732 -48.64 23.01 9.59
C GLN A 732 -48.12 22.77 11.00
N ARG A 733 -48.90 22.18 11.89
CA ARG A 733 -48.41 21.79 13.22
C ARG A 733 -47.30 20.75 13.13
N VAL A 734 -47.50 19.69 12.34
CA VAL A 734 -46.50 18.68 12.12
C VAL A 734 -45.21 19.27 11.51
N ILE A 735 -45.35 20.20 10.56
CA ILE A 735 -44.20 20.91 9.96
C ILE A 735 -43.50 21.78 11.03
N SER A 736 -44.27 22.52 11.83
CA SER A 736 -43.72 23.32 12.92
C SER A 736 -42.96 22.47 13.94
N ASP A 737 -43.53 21.33 14.34
CA ASP A 737 -42.88 20.37 15.26
C ASP A 737 -41.61 19.73 14.66
N MET A 738 -41.61 19.52 13.33
CA MET A 738 -40.42 19.02 12.62
C MET A 738 -39.31 20.04 12.43
N LEU A 739 -39.68 21.35 12.40
CA LEU A 739 -38.75 22.46 12.22
C LEU A 739 -38.37 23.12 13.54
N ALA A 740 -38.99 22.74 14.66
CA ALA A 740 -38.58 23.18 15.97
C ALA A 740 -37.17 22.67 16.25
N GLU A 741 -36.19 23.53 16.12
CA GLU A 741 -34.85 23.27 16.65
C GLU A 741 -34.96 23.11 18.15
N PRO A 742 -34.27 22.13 18.77
CA PRO A 742 -34.20 22.07 20.23
C PRO A 742 -33.63 23.40 20.71
N GLU A 743 -34.34 24.05 21.66
CA GLU A 743 -33.83 25.26 22.32
C GLU A 743 -32.47 24.96 22.91
N ILE A 744 -31.43 25.44 22.24
CA ILE A 744 -30.09 25.44 22.80
C ILE A 744 -30.10 26.50 23.89
N GLU A 745 -30.22 26.09 25.16
CA GLU A 745 -29.88 26.96 26.27
C GLU A 745 -28.42 27.37 26.12
N GLU A 746 -28.20 28.62 25.67
CA GLU A 746 -26.89 29.25 25.71
C GLU A 746 -26.45 29.31 27.18
N LYS A 747 -25.69 28.29 27.61
CA LYS A 747 -24.91 28.40 28.86
C LYS A 747 -23.99 29.60 28.69
N LYS A 748 -24.25 30.64 29.48
CA LYS A 748 -23.35 31.79 29.60
C LYS A 748 -21.94 31.24 29.85
N PRO A 749 -20.92 31.73 29.18
CA PRO A 749 -19.56 31.29 29.39
C PRO A 749 -19.17 31.56 30.84
N GLU A 750 -18.74 30.53 31.56
CA GLU A 750 -18.07 30.67 32.84
C GLU A 750 -16.84 31.57 32.68
N PRO A 751 -16.50 32.39 33.64
CA PRO A 751 -15.39 33.32 33.52
C PRO A 751 -14.10 32.51 33.39
N THR A 752 -13.43 32.70 32.24
CA THR A 752 -12.11 32.17 31.90
C THR A 752 -11.14 32.44 33.07
N GLN A 753 -10.52 31.39 33.59
CA GLN A 753 -9.36 31.53 34.49
C GLN A 753 -8.26 32.30 33.76
N PRO A 754 -7.52 33.18 34.44
CA PRO A 754 -6.51 34.00 33.81
C PRO A 754 -5.39 33.12 33.22
N ASP A 755 -5.08 33.39 31.98
CA ASP A 755 -4.01 32.76 31.20
C ASP A 755 -2.66 32.89 31.91
N LEU A 756 -2.10 31.80 32.39
CA LEU A 756 -0.83 31.72 33.10
C LEU A 756 0.39 31.94 32.18
N PHE A 757 0.19 32.15 30.88
CA PHE A 757 1.26 32.37 29.88
C PHE A 757 1.36 33.79 29.34
N ALA A 758 0.60 34.75 29.90
CA ALA A 758 0.65 36.16 29.45
C ALA A 758 1.81 36.98 30.05
N ARG A 759 2.91 36.34 30.44
CA ARG A 759 4.13 37.01 30.91
C ARG A 759 5.39 36.46 30.23
N TYR A 760 5.45 36.59 28.92
CA TYR A 760 6.74 36.48 28.18
C TYR A 760 6.52 37.03 26.76
N ASN A 761 6.30 38.32 26.63
CA ASN A 761 6.59 39.10 25.43
C ASN A 761 6.72 40.54 25.90
N ASP A 762 7.95 40.94 26.18
CA ASP A 762 8.49 42.25 25.85
C ASP A 762 9.99 42.24 26.16
N ASP A 763 10.73 42.75 25.21
CA ASP A 763 12.14 43.15 25.25
C ASP A 763 13.18 42.02 25.08
N ASP A 764 13.83 41.84 23.93
CA ASP A 764 15.00 42.56 23.54
C ASP A 764 15.60 42.03 22.21
N ASP A 765 16.19 42.97 21.51
CA ASP A 765 16.90 42.87 20.24
C ASP A 765 18.10 41.93 20.23
N GLY A 766 18.29 41.29 19.11
CA GLY A 766 19.62 41.18 18.54
C GLY A 766 20.35 39.86 18.57
N ASN A 767 20.58 39.42 17.37
CA ASN A 767 21.76 38.70 16.89
C ASN A 767 21.77 37.19 16.77
N ASN A 768 21.74 36.81 15.51
CA ASN A 768 22.53 35.78 14.79
C ASN A 768 23.04 34.57 15.56
N ASP A 769 22.73 33.49 15.01
CA ASP A 769 23.54 32.35 14.55
C ASP A 769 22.87 31.00 14.82
N LEU A 770 22.37 30.43 13.73
CA LEU A 770 22.20 29.01 13.62
C LEU A 770 23.54 28.30 13.68
N PRO A 771 23.60 27.07 14.23
CA PRO A 771 23.80 25.97 13.29
C PRO A 771 23.05 24.66 13.65
N PHE A 772 22.69 23.98 12.58
CA PHE A 772 22.37 22.57 12.30
C PHE A 772 20.99 22.07 12.63
#